data_7405f7f9111e88279bd492f04bedfbc2
#
_entry.id   7405f7f9111e88279bd492f04bedfbc2
#
_cell.length_a   1.000
_cell.length_b   1.000
_cell.length_c   1.000
_cell.angle_alpha   90.00
_cell.angle_beta   90.00
_cell.angle_gamma   90.00
#
_symmetry.space_group_name_H-M   'P 1'
#
loop_
_entity.id
_entity.type
_entity.pdbx_description
1 polymer ?
#
loop_
_entity_poly.entity_id
_entity_poly.type
_entity_poly.pdbx_seq_one_letter_code
_entity_poly.pdbx_strand_id
1 'polypeptide(L)'
;MNLNFRRTALLVGICSAVSLTYTPQLFAASVDAIDAVQQAKKITGTVTDAMGPVIGANVLEKGTTNGVITDIDGNFTLNVQPGATIVVSFIGYQPQEIVVGNQTSFKIQLKEDTELLDEVVVVGYGVQKKKLVTGATVEVKGEDIAKLNTTQALGALQSQSPGVNIQAVSGQPGDGFKINIRGAGTNGNTAPVYVIDGVAGGDINALNPADIERIDVLKDAASCAIYGSSGANGVILITTKQGKVGKVSVSYDGNIGWANIYKMPDMLNAKEYMAVMDQVAYNNGGQPYDWSKFVDADLLTAYQNGTNPGTDWVKEFRNKNAVVTNHALNVTGGSEFSKFSTGIGYQYQDGAFGGPVKTDYRRFTFRINSEHVIYRKGDVDVIKFGENIYYQHKQNQGVQLGNQYSNDLSNALRAIPLIPVYNENGDFFMYDDLKNFGTSANGILDYTAYASNPMAHMVYNQAGNNKNKNFNLNTAAYLEVQPLKNLIYKGQVSYKQWSSSWRSYLPVYQINNQGDSRDKDQTINNVSLGWNWSLTNTLSYRFDITDLHHFDVLAGTEYSKSRPTYGESVEATGYNSAFGDFTHAYLHNTERKATATVNGYPSDYGSKMSYFGRLNYDFKETYMFSAIIRADGSSKFAKGNQWGYFPSFSAGWVISNEAFMKNTASWLGFLKVRAGWGQNGNDNIPNSNWRASYEFGDYGLYTFGSDKN
;
A
#
# COMPACT_ATOMS: atom_id res chain seq x y z
N MET A 1 26.74 21.72 -4.27
CA MET A 1 27.15 20.32 -4.26
C MET A 1 28.08 20.01 -3.07
N ASN A 2 27.72 20.16 -1.79
CA ASN A 2 28.57 19.72 -0.66
C ASN A 2 27.93 19.84 0.73
N LEU A 3 26.61 20.11 0.84
CA LEU A 3 25.96 20.14 2.17
C LEU A 3 25.14 18.85 2.49
N ASN A 4 24.75 18.10 1.49
CA ASN A 4 23.95 16.88 1.72
C ASN A 4 24.80 15.64 2.07
N PHE A 5 26.05 15.61 1.65
CA PHE A 5 26.96 14.51 1.93
C PHE A 5 27.44 14.51 3.41
N ARG A 6 27.54 15.70 4.03
CA ARG A 6 27.94 15.81 5.45
C ARG A 6 26.83 15.41 6.43
N ARG A 7 25.55 15.60 6.09
CA ARG A 7 24.43 15.19 6.95
C ARG A 7 24.14 13.69 6.88
N THR A 8 24.31 13.07 5.75
CA THR A 8 24.17 11.60 5.59
C THR A 8 25.37 10.88 6.20
N ALA A 9 26.58 11.44 6.09
CA ALA A 9 27.76 10.91 6.73
C ALA A 9 27.74 11.03 8.26
N LEU A 10 27.02 12.04 8.81
CA LEU A 10 26.87 12.18 10.27
C LEU A 10 25.92 11.14 10.86
N LEU A 11 24.86 10.76 10.13
CA LEU A 11 23.93 9.71 10.58
C LEU A 11 24.54 8.30 10.48
N VAL A 12 25.31 8.02 9.44
CA VAL A 12 26.08 6.78 9.32
C VAL A 12 27.25 6.74 10.31
N GLY A 13 27.86 7.88 10.61
CA GLY A 13 28.93 8.02 11.60
C GLY A 13 28.46 7.78 13.05
N ILE A 14 27.23 8.14 13.39
CA ILE A 14 26.69 7.89 14.74
C ILE A 14 26.35 6.40 14.92
N CYS A 15 25.88 5.70 13.89
CA CYS A 15 25.67 4.25 13.97
C CYS A 15 26.99 3.45 13.99
N SER A 16 28.07 3.98 13.41
CA SER A 16 29.40 3.33 13.43
C SER A 16 30.22 3.62 14.68
N ALA A 17 29.96 4.73 15.38
CA ALA A 17 30.69 5.12 16.58
C ALA A 17 30.22 4.39 17.86
N VAL A 18 29.03 3.78 17.84
CA VAL A 18 28.53 2.97 18.98
C VAL A 18 29.09 1.55 18.96
N SER A 19 29.67 1.10 17.84
CA SER A 19 30.25 -0.24 17.69
C SER A 19 31.76 -0.32 17.97
N LEU A 20 32.44 0.77 18.32
CA LEU A 20 33.91 0.83 18.42
C LEU A 20 34.47 1.13 19.83
N THR A 21 33.66 1.06 20.89
CA THR A 21 34.13 1.30 22.26
C THR A 21 33.95 0.14 23.24
N TYR A 22 33.83 -1.09 22.75
CA TYR A 22 34.00 -2.28 23.59
C TYR A 22 35.14 -3.14 23.06
N THR A 23 36.36 -2.82 23.50
CA THR A 23 37.45 -3.80 23.50
C THR A 23 37.30 -4.67 24.73
N PRO A 24 37.04 -5.98 24.62
CA PRO A 24 37.18 -6.86 25.76
C PRO A 24 38.68 -6.97 26.07
N GLN A 25 39.10 -6.55 27.27
CA GLN A 25 40.40 -6.92 27.80
C GLN A 25 40.44 -8.45 27.90
N LEU A 26 41.31 -9.05 27.13
CA LEU A 26 41.72 -10.46 27.32
C LEU A 26 42.45 -10.54 28.65
N PHE A 27 41.77 -10.99 29.68
CA PHE A 27 42.45 -11.61 30.82
C PHE A 27 42.84 -13.05 30.39
N ALA A 28 44.13 -13.27 30.22
CA ALA A 28 44.66 -14.61 30.15
C ALA A 28 44.50 -15.25 31.52
N ALA A 29 43.42 -16.02 31.69
CA ALA A 29 43.30 -16.95 32.80
C ALA A 29 43.86 -18.30 32.35
N SER A 30 44.76 -18.83 33.13
CA SER A 30 45.43 -20.08 33.02
C SER A 30 44.51 -21.26 32.68
N VAL A 31 44.91 -22.02 31.64
CA VAL A 31 44.34 -23.30 31.28
C VAL A 31 44.59 -24.30 32.41
N ASP A 32 43.56 -24.65 33.15
CA ASP A 32 43.39 -25.90 33.87
C ASP A 32 41.90 -26.10 34.21
N ALA A 33 41.11 -26.46 33.20
CA ALA A 33 39.88 -27.18 33.41
C ALA A 33 39.69 -28.13 32.22
N ILE A 34 39.89 -29.38 32.49
CA ILE A 34 39.45 -30.48 31.63
C ILE A 34 37.94 -30.37 31.51
N ASP A 35 37.45 -29.76 30.45
CA ASP A 35 36.04 -29.84 30.07
C ASP A 35 35.74 -31.29 29.80
N ALA A 36 35.05 -31.95 30.75
CA ALA A 36 34.37 -33.20 30.49
C ALA A 36 33.37 -32.91 29.37
N VAL A 37 33.67 -33.35 28.16
CA VAL A 37 32.72 -33.37 27.04
C VAL A 37 31.50 -34.14 27.53
N GLN A 38 30.46 -33.43 27.94
CA GLN A 38 29.19 -34.02 28.30
C GLN A 38 28.65 -34.69 27.03
N GLN A 39 28.69 -36.01 26.98
CA GLN A 39 28.20 -36.77 25.86
C GLN A 39 26.73 -36.45 25.63
N ALA A 40 26.39 -36.01 24.41
CA ALA A 40 25.02 -35.77 24.02
C ALA A 40 24.15 -37.02 24.31
N LYS A 41 23.03 -36.79 24.98
CA LYS A 41 22.12 -37.86 25.40
C LYS A 41 21.13 -38.15 24.28
N LYS A 42 21.08 -39.38 23.82
CA LYS A 42 20.10 -39.87 22.86
C LYS A 42 18.76 -40.06 23.56
N ILE A 43 17.74 -39.32 23.09
CA ILE A 43 16.36 -39.48 23.51
C ILE A 43 15.49 -39.98 22.37
N THR A 44 14.47 -40.76 22.72
CA THR A 44 13.46 -41.27 21.80
C THR A 44 12.08 -40.90 22.34
N GLY A 45 11.07 -40.85 21.50
CA GLY A 45 9.72 -40.64 21.98
C GLY A 45 8.67 -40.82 20.89
N THR A 46 7.42 -40.79 21.31
CA THR A 46 6.27 -40.86 20.42
C THR A 46 5.40 -39.63 20.70
N VAL A 47 5.01 -38.93 19.66
CA VAL A 47 4.09 -37.78 19.70
C VAL A 47 2.73 -38.26 19.20
N THR A 48 1.71 -38.11 20.03
CA THR A 48 0.33 -38.52 19.75
C THR A 48 -0.63 -37.36 20.03
N ASP A 49 -1.83 -37.44 19.50
CA ASP A 49 -2.97 -36.63 19.89
C ASP A 49 -4.12 -37.52 20.43
N ALA A 50 -5.35 -37.00 20.45
CA ALA A 50 -6.54 -37.75 20.87
C ALA A 50 -6.96 -38.84 19.85
N MET A 51 -6.47 -38.75 18.60
CA MET A 51 -6.86 -39.62 17.49
C MET A 51 -5.74 -40.62 17.08
N GLY A 52 -4.51 -40.40 17.52
CA GLY A 52 -3.41 -41.30 17.18
C GLY A 52 -2.03 -40.62 17.05
N PRO A 53 -1.09 -41.22 16.27
CA PRO A 53 0.22 -40.68 16.06
C PRO A 53 0.19 -39.37 15.25
N VAL A 54 0.94 -38.37 15.69
CA VAL A 54 1.10 -37.10 14.94
C VAL A 54 2.32 -37.17 14.03
N ILE A 55 2.07 -37.24 12.73
CA ILE A 55 3.11 -37.32 11.69
C ILE A 55 3.67 -35.93 11.37
N GLY A 56 4.99 -35.78 11.33
CA GLY A 56 5.63 -34.51 10.96
C GLY A 56 5.67 -33.46 12.07
N ALA A 57 5.38 -33.83 13.32
CA ALA A 57 5.57 -32.91 14.45
C ALA A 57 7.06 -32.56 14.61
N ASN A 58 7.34 -31.29 14.83
CA ASN A 58 8.70 -30.79 15.02
C ASN A 58 9.13 -30.95 16.47
N VAL A 59 10.27 -31.60 16.72
CA VAL A 59 10.90 -31.77 18.02
C VAL A 59 12.24 -31.06 18.01
N LEU A 60 12.33 -29.92 18.69
CA LEU A 60 13.51 -29.03 18.65
C LEU A 60 14.10 -28.86 20.05
N GLU A 61 15.43 -28.92 20.18
CA GLU A 61 16.12 -28.50 21.39
C GLU A 61 16.08 -26.97 21.52
N LYS A 62 15.44 -26.48 22.59
CA LYS A 62 15.16 -25.05 22.82
C LYS A 62 16.43 -24.18 22.76
N GLY A 63 16.40 -23.15 21.92
CA GLY A 63 17.53 -22.22 21.75
C GLY A 63 18.62 -22.70 20.79
N THR A 64 18.41 -23.83 20.09
CA THR A 64 19.36 -24.38 19.10
C THR A 64 18.66 -24.66 17.77
N THR A 65 19.42 -25.07 16.75
CA THR A 65 18.88 -25.60 15.48
C THR A 65 18.83 -27.13 15.46
N ASN A 66 19.11 -27.78 16.59
CA ASN A 66 19.11 -29.22 16.71
C ASN A 66 17.68 -29.73 16.87
N GLY A 67 17.13 -30.37 15.83
CA GLY A 67 15.75 -30.85 15.84
C GLY A 67 15.49 -31.94 14.81
N VAL A 68 14.35 -32.59 14.93
CA VAL A 68 13.88 -33.69 14.08
C VAL A 68 12.35 -33.61 13.95
N ILE A 69 11.80 -34.17 12.88
CA ILE A 69 10.37 -34.37 12.70
C ILE A 69 9.99 -35.81 13.01
N THR A 70 8.75 -36.01 13.49
CA THR A 70 8.23 -37.35 13.77
C THR A 70 7.90 -38.11 12.48
N ASP A 71 8.10 -39.43 12.53
CA ASP A 71 7.79 -40.36 11.43
C ASP A 71 6.28 -40.67 11.32
N ILE A 72 5.92 -41.61 10.44
CA ILE A 72 4.54 -42.02 10.18
C ILE A 72 3.83 -42.64 11.39
N ASP A 73 4.57 -43.16 12.37
CA ASP A 73 4.07 -43.70 13.63
C ASP A 73 4.20 -42.70 14.79
N GLY A 74 4.53 -41.43 14.47
CA GLY A 74 4.74 -40.36 15.44
C GLY A 74 6.02 -40.45 16.24
N ASN A 75 6.95 -41.33 15.90
CA ASN A 75 8.20 -41.54 16.65
C ASN A 75 9.28 -40.51 16.25
N PHE A 76 10.13 -40.17 17.21
CA PHE A 76 11.31 -39.36 17.00
C PHE A 76 12.53 -39.89 17.75
N THR A 77 13.70 -39.53 17.25
CA THR A 77 15.00 -39.76 17.91
C THR A 77 15.82 -38.48 17.77
N LEU A 78 16.29 -37.93 18.89
CA LEU A 78 17.06 -36.70 18.93
C LEU A 78 18.22 -36.85 19.94
N ASN A 79 19.40 -36.32 19.60
CA ASN A 79 20.51 -36.21 20.53
C ASN A 79 20.53 -34.82 21.13
N VAL A 80 20.39 -34.68 22.45
CA VAL A 80 20.30 -33.39 23.16
C VAL A 80 21.34 -33.29 24.27
N GLN A 81 21.64 -32.08 24.69
CA GLN A 81 22.51 -31.89 25.87
C GLN A 81 21.81 -32.35 27.15
N PRO A 82 22.53 -32.89 28.15
CA PRO A 82 21.96 -33.22 29.43
C PRO A 82 21.31 -32.02 30.09
N GLY A 83 20.05 -32.16 30.50
CA GLY A 83 19.26 -31.04 31.08
C GLY A 83 18.65 -30.08 30.07
N ALA A 84 18.78 -30.33 28.76
CA ALA A 84 18.14 -29.51 27.74
C ALA A 84 16.61 -29.56 27.83
N THR A 85 15.95 -28.55 27.33
CA THR A 85 14.50 -28.50 27.14
C THR A 85 14.20 -28.76 25.67
N ILE A 86 13.32 -29.72 25.35
CA ILE A 86 12.79 -29.92 24.01
C ILE A 86 11.46 -29.21 23.86
N VAL A 87 11.22 -28.62 22.69
CA VAL A 87 9.95 -28.02 22.29
C VAL A 87 9.34 -28.91 21.21
N VAL A 88 8.16 -29.44 21.48
CA VAL A 88 7.41 -30.24 20.51
C VAL A 88 6.25 -29.41 20.01
N SER A 89 6.19 -29.20 18.68
CA SER A 89 5.18 -28.36 18.03
C SER A 89 4.66 -29.00 16.74
N PHE A 90 3.38 -28.78 16.47
CA PHE A 90 2.75 -29.16 15.22
C PHE A 90 1.61 -28.17 14.90
N ILE A 91 1.31 -28.00 13.62
CA ILE A 91 0.27 -27.04 13.19
C ILE A 91 -1.08 -27.47 13.74
N GLY A 92 -1.74 -26.56 14.46
CA GLY A 92 -3.05 -26.84 15.09
C GLY A 92 -2.97 -27.39 16.51
N TYR A 93 -1.78 -27.47 17.10
CA TYR A 93 -1.57 -27.96 18.46
C TYR A 93 -0.77 -26.99 19.31
N GLN A 94 -1.03 -27.00 20.63
CA GLN A 94 -0.26 -26.22 21.59
C GLN A 94 1.17 -26.75 21.70
N PRO A 95 2.20 -25.91 21.53
CA PRO A 95 3.58 -26.35 21.73
C PRO A 95 3.78 -26.80 23.17
N GLN A 96 4.48 -27.92 23.36
CA GLN A 96 4.86 -28.43 24.69
C GLN A 96 6.35 -28.31 24.91
N GLU A 97 6.73 -27.75 26.06
CA GLU A 97 8.13 -27.70 26.51
C GLU A 97 8.37 -28.79 27.56
N ILE A 98 9.38 -29.63 27.33
CA ILE A 98 9.69 -30.77 28.19
C ILE A 98 11.18 -30.71 28.54
N VAL A 99 11.48 -30.66 29.84
CA VAL A 99 12.86 -30.72 30.34
C VAL A 99 13.36 -32.15 30.27
N VAL A 100 14.45 -32.37 29.55
CA VAL A 100 15.10 -33.67 29.46
C VAL A 100 15.95 -33.93 30.70
N GLY A 101 15.33 -34.51 31.73
CA GLY A 101 16.05 -34.94 32.93
C GLY A 101 16.80 -36.25 32.71
N ASN A 102 16.63 -37.22 33.58
CA ASN A 102 17.25 -38.60 33.47
C ASN A 102 16.50 -39.50 32.48
N GLN A 103 15.32 -39.14 32.06
CA GLN A 103 14.48 -39.92 31.15
C GLN A 103 15.03 -39.91 29.72
N THR A 104 14.98 -41.06 29.03
CA THR A 104 15.43 -41.25 27.65
C THR A 104 14.33 -41.57 26.66
N SER A 105 13.12 -41.87 27.16
CA SER A 105 11.94 -42.16 26.34
C SER A 105 10.76 -41.32 26.79
N PHE A 106 10.09 -40.68 25.81
CA PHE A 106 9.01 -39.73 26.05
C PHE A 106 7.73 -40.16 25.32
N LYS A 107 6.58 -40.11 26.01
CA LYS A 107 5.28 -40.15 25.38
C LYS A 107 4.66 -38.77 25.50
N ILE A 108 4.46 -38.11 24.39
CA ILE A 108 4.04 -36.71 24.32
C ILE A 108 2.69 -36.67 23.65
N GLN A 109 1.67 -36.24 24.40
CA GLN A 109 0.32 -36.07 23.86
C GLN A 109 0.12 -34.58 23.60
N LEU A 110 0.06 -34.18 22.35
CA LEU A 110 -0.26 -32.82 21.95
C LEU A 110 -1.76 -32.58 22.20
N LYS A 111 -2.06 -31.39 22.73
CA LYS A 111 -3.42 -30.90 22.86
C LYS A 111 -3.70 -29.99 21.69
N GLU A 112 -4.85 -30.13 21.06
CA GLU A 112 -5.31 -29.21 20.03
C GLU A 112 -5.22 -27.76 20.54
N ASP A 113 -4.74 -26.89 19.70
CA ASP A 113 -4.66 -25.47 19.99
C ASP A 113 -6.06 -24.87 19.84
N THR A 114 -6.81 -24.90 20.94
CA THR A 114 -8.12 -24.26 21.02
C THR A 114 -8.04 -22.73 20.97
N GLU A 115 -6.83 -22.13 21.06
CA GLU A 115 -6.65 -20.68 20.90
C GLU A 115 -6.95 -20.23 19.46
N LEU A 116 -6.81 -21.10 18.45
CA LEU A 116 -7.29 -20.82 17.09
C LEU A 116 -8.81 -20.55 17.03
N LEU A 117 -9.59 -21.05 17.99
CA LEU A 117 -11.03 -20.79 18.12
C LEU A 117 -11.34 -19.50 18.89
N ASP A 118 -10.39 -18.97 19.66
CA ASP A 118 -10.53 -17.72 20.41
C ASP A 118 -9.88 -16.51 19.71
N GLU A 119 -9.44 -16.67 18.45
CA GLU A 119 -8.95 -15.58 17.62
C GLU A 119 -10.00 -14.46 17.56
N VAL A 120 -9.59 -13.24 17.92
CA VAL A 120 -10.46 -12.07 17.90
C VAL A 120 -10.26 -11.29 16.62
N VAL A 121 -11.33 -10.79 16.03
CA VAL A 121 -11.32 -9.90 14.87
C VAL A 121 -11.85 -8.53 15.26
N VAL A 122 -11.32 -7.48 14.63
CA VAL A 122 -11.86 -6.13 14.77
C VAL A 122 -13.14 -6.04 13.95
N VAL A 123 -14.22 -5.61 14.57
CA VAL A 123 -15.54 -5.47 13.94
C VAL A 123 -16.07 -4.07 14.26
N GLY A 124 -15.81 -3.15 13.39
CA GLY A 124 -16.19 -1.75 13.58
C GLY A 124 -15.49 -1.13 14.80
N TYR A 125 -16.26 -0.63 15.74
CA TYR A 125 -15.77 0.05 16.95
C TYR A 125 -15.52 -0.91 18.11
N GLY A 126 -15.16 -2.17 17.85
CA GLY A 126 -14.90 -3.16 18.90
C GLY A 126 -14.20 -4.41 18.36
N VAL A 127 -13.93 -5.34 19.27
CA VAL A 127 -13.36 -6.65 18.95
C VAL A 127 -14.36 -7.75 19.31
N GLN A 128 -14.41 -8.81 18.51
CA GLN A 128 -15.28 -9.96 18.71
C GLN A 128 -14.51 -11.24 18.42
N LYS A 129 -14.83 -12.34 19.13
CA LYS A 129 -14.27 -13.65 18.80
C LYS A 129 -14.65 -14.04 17.37
N LYS A 130 -13.69 -14.49 16.57
CA LYS A 130 -13.87 -14.83 15.14
C LYS A 130 -15.02 -15.85 14.94
N LYS A 131 -15.14 -16.80 15.84
CA LYS A 131 -16.22 -17.79 15.81
C LYS A 131 -17.62 -17.18 15.97
N LEU A 132 -17.74 -16.03 16.66
CA LEU A 132 -19.03 -15.37 16.91
C LEU A 132 -19.40 -14.33 15.83
N VAL A 133 -18.48 -13.97 14.93
CA VAL A 133 -18.75 -12.99 13.87
C VAL A 133 -19.74 -13.56 12.86
N THR A 134 -20.88 -12.89 12.67
CA THR A 134 -21.93 -13.28 11.73
C THR A 134 -21.74 -12.73 10.32
N GLY A 135 -20.87 -11.71 10.15
CA GLY A 135 -20.55 -11.11 8.87
C GLY A 135 -19.42 -11.82 8.09
N ALA A 136 -19.31 -11.54 6.78
CA ALA A 136 -18.24 -12.08 5.94
C ALA A 136 -16.96 -11.25 6.10
N THR A 137 -16.01 -11.79 6.84
CA THR A 137 -14.69 -11.20 7.02
C THR A 137 -13.59 -12.11 6.49
N VAL A 138 -12.52 -11.53 5.97
CA VAL A 138 -11.28 -12.24 5.66
C VAL A 138 -10.15 -11.49 6.34
N GLU A 139 -9.34 -12.22 7.05
CA GLU A 139 -8.17 -11.73 7.75
C GLU A 139 -6.89 -12.13 7.01
N VAL A 140 -5.94 -11.19 6.92
CA VAL A 140 -4.58 -11.44 6.45
C VAL A 140 -3.63 -10.94 7.52
N LYS A 141 -2.77 -11.83 8.02
CA LYS A 141 -1.82 -11.53 9.09
C LYS A 141 -0.62 -10.73 8.58
N GLY A 142 -0.10 -9.83 9.41
CA GLY A 142 1.06 -9.00 9.05
C GLY A 142 2.32 -9.82 8.73
N GLU A 143 2.48 -10.98 9.36
CA GLU A 143 3.59 -11.89 9.06
C GLU A 143 3.53 -12.42 7.62
N ASP A 144 2.34 -12.72 7.10
CA ASP A 144 2.16 -13.18 5.72
C ASP A 144 2.37 -12.05 4.73
N ILE A 145 1.96 -10.82 5.11
CA ILE A 145 2.24 -9.59 4.35
C ILE A 145 3.75 -9.35 4.24
N ALA A 146 4.48 -9.47 5.35
CA ALA A 146 5.92 -9.24 5.40
C ALA A 146 6.72 -10.24 4.54
N LYS A 147 6.29 -11.53 4.47
CA LYS A 147 6.93 -12.56 3.66
C LYS A 147 6.91 -12.29 2.15
N LEU A 148 5.94 -11.50 1.67
CA LEU A 148 5.75 -11.25 0.24
C LEU A 148 6.68 -10.17 -0.33
N ASN A 149 7.48 -9.50 0.50
CA ASN A 149 8.44 -8.45 0.09
C ASN A 149 7.85 -7.38 -0.82
N THR A 150 6.56 -7.06 -0.63
CA THR A 150 5.91 -6.04 -1.43
C THR A 150 6.22 -4.64 -0.90
N THR A 151 6.31 -3.68 -1.79
CA THR A 151 6.52 -2.28 -1.43
C THR A 151 5.25 -1.60 -0.91
N GLN A 152 4.08 -2.23 -1.15
CA GLN A 152 2.78 -1.71 -0.76
C GLN A 152 1.90 -2.82 -0.18
N ALA A 153 1.19 -2.51 0.91
CA ALA A 153 0.35 -3.47 1.62
C ALA A 153 -0.78 -4.07 0.77
N LEU A 154 -1.35 -3.30 -0.17
CA LEU A 154 -2.37 -3.82 -1.10
C LEU A 154 -1.83 -4.88 -2.05
N GLY A 155 -0.56 -4.79 -2.46
CA GLY A 155 0.07 -5.83 -3.26
C GLY A 155 0.12 -7.19 -2.54
N ALA A 156 0.30 -7.17 -1.22
CA ALA A 156 0.27 -8.38 -0.41
C ALA A 156 -1.12 -9.01 -0.27
N LEU A 157 -2.18 -8.21 -0.40
CA LEU A 157 -3.56 -8.71 -0.36
C LEU A 157 -4.02 -9.34 -1.69
N GLN A 158 -3.27 -9.12 -2.77
CA GLN A 158 -3.62 -9.65 -4.08
C GLN A 158 -3.69 -11.18 -4.03
N SER A 159 -4.80 -11.73 -4.49
CA SER A 159 -5.09 -13.19 -4.47
C SER A 159 -5.23 -13.83 -3.08
N GLN A 160 -5.14 -13.07 -1.97
CA GLN A 160 -5.30 -13.59 -0.61
C GLN A 160 -6.74 -13.57 -0.12
N SER A 161 -7.63 -12.80 -0.75
CA SER A 161 -9.00 -12.62 -0.29
C SER A 161 -10.01 -12.89 -1.41
N PRO A 162 -10.80 -13.99 -1.35
CA PRO A 162 -11.83 -14.27 -2.35
C PRO A 162 -12.84 -13.12 -2.46
N GLY A 163 -13.20 -12.72 -3.69
CA GLY A 163 -14.14 -11.62 -3.96
C GLY A 163 -13.54 -10.21 -3.79
N VAL A 164 -12.23 -10.11 -3.63
CA VAL A 164 -11.48 -8.85 -3.65
C VAL A 164 -10.58 -8.84 -4.89
N ASN A 165 -10.84 -7.92 -5.80
CA ASN A 165 -10.04 -7.74 -7.00
C ASN A 165 -9.07 -6.59 -6.78
N ILE A 166 -7.78 -6.87 -6.85
CA ILE A 166 -6.70 -5.91 -6.67
C ILE A 166 -5.83 -5.92 -7.93
N GLN A 167 -5.71 -4.76 -8.56
CA GLN A 167 -4.93 -4.56 -9.78
C GLN A 167 -3.96 -3.42 -9.59
N ALA A 168 -2.70 -3.61 -9.98
CA ALA A 168 -1.75 -2.50 -10.07
C ALA A 168 -2.25 -1.47 -11.09
N VAL A 169 -2.18 -0.19 -10.77
CA VAL A 169 -2.57 0.90 -11.68
C VAL A 169 -1.57 0.97 -12.83
N SER A 170 -0.29 0.82 -12.52
CA SER A 170 0.79 0.71 -13.48
C SER A 170 1.97 -0.07 -12.88
N GLY A 171 3.05 -0.23 -13.64
CA GLY A 171 4.31 -0.78 -13.14
C GLY A 171 5.27 0.27 -12.61
N GLN A 172 4.88 1.54 -12.52
CA GLN A 172 5.75 2.62 -12.03
C GLN A 172 6.01 2.51 -10.53
N PRO A 173 7.22 2.89 -10.09
CA PRO A 173 7.56 2.97 -8.68
C PRO A 173 6.57 3.83 -7.89
N GLY A 174 5.99 3.26 -6.84
CA GLY A 174 5.09 3.99 -5.94
C GLY A 174 3.68 4.24 -6.44
N ASP A 175 3.31 3.77 -7.63
CA ASP A 175 1.92 3.74 -8.08
C ASP A 175 1.11 2.77 -7.23
N GLY A 176 -0.15 3.15 -6.99
CA GLY A 176 -1.05 2.40 -6.12
C GLY A 176 -1.72 1.22 -6.82
N PHE A 177 -2.66 0.64 -6.11
CA PHE A 177 -3.53 -0.41 -6.60
C PHE A 177 -4.96 0.09 -6.66
N LYS A 178 -5.69 -0.34 -7.70
CA LYS A 178 -7.14 -0.23 -7.76
C LYS A 178 -7.74 -1.48 -7.10
N ILE A 179 -8.66 -1.26 -6.18
CA ILE A 179 -9.32 -2.35 -5.46
C ILE A 179 -10.82 -2.25 -5.63
N ASN A 180 -11.46 -3.39 -5.87
CA ASN A 180 -12.90 -3.55 -5.89
C ASN A 180 -13.29 -4.77 -5.07
N ILE A 181 -14.28 -4.60 -4.18
CA ILE A 181 -14.82 -5.66 -3.34
C ILE A 181 -16.19 -6.04 -3.89
N ARG A 182 -16.35 -7.31 -4.34
CA ARG A 182 -17.59 -7.85 -4.92
C ARG A 182 -18.12 -7.08 -6.15
N GLY A 183 -17.23 -6.40 -6.88
CA GLY A 183 -17.57 -5.65 -8.08
C GLY A 183 -17.85 -4.17 -7.83
N ALA A 184 -18.25 -3.45 -8.87
CA ALA A 184 -18.53 -2.03 -8.84
C ALA A 184 -20.03 -1.79 -8.59
N GLY A 185 -20.37 -1.15 -7.48
CA GLY A 185 -21.75 -0.78 -7.13
C GLY A 185 -22.14 0.63 -7.57
N THR A 186 -21.23 1.37 -8.22
CA THR A 186 -21.45 2.78 -8.64
C THR A 186 -20.63 3.09 -9.88
N ASN A 187 -21.08 4.07 -10.66
CA ASN A 187 -20.30 4.66 -11.77
C ASN A 187 -19.24 5.67 -11.29
N GLY A 188 -19.28 6.05 -10.01
CA GLY A 188 -18.32 6.96 -9.39
C GLY A 188 -17.12 6.20 -8.80
N ASN A 189 -16.60 6.70 -7.66
CA ASN A 189 -15.49 6.07 -6.96
C ASN A 189 -15.92 4.75 -6.29
N THR A 190 -15.35 3.64 -6.73
CA THR A 190 -15.61 2.27 -6.24
C THR A 190 -14.63 1.82 -5.14
N ALA A 191 -13.71 2.67 -4.70
CA ALA A 191 -12.73 2.30 -3.69
C ALA A 191 -13.43 2.04 -2.34
N PRO A 192 -13.00 1.00 -1.59
CA PRO A 192 -13.48 0.76 -0.23
C PRO A 192 -12.96 1.83 0.73
N VAL A 193 -13.59 1.91 1.89
CA VAL A 193 -13.09 2.72 2.99
C VAL A 193 -11.98 1.98 3.73
N TYR A 194 -10.85 2.65 3.91
CA TYR A 194 -9.78 2.17 4.77
C TYR A 194 -9.96 2.74 6.17
N VAL A 195 -9.87 1.88 7.18
CA VAL A 195 -9.92 2.25 8.60
C VAL A 195 -8.61 1.79 9.24
N ILE A 196 -7.78 2.74 9.62
CA ILE A 196 -6.47 2.48 10.20
C ILE A 196 -6.53 2.79 11.69
N ASP A 197 -6.29 1.79 12.54
CA ASP A 197 -6.35 1.88 14.01
C ASP A 197 -7.64 2.57 14.51
N GLY A 198 -8.77 2.21 13.88
CA GLY A 198 -10.10 2.75 14.22
C GLY A 198 -10.43 4.11 13.59
N VAL A 199 -9.55 4.69 12.78
CA VAL A 199 -9.76 5.99 12.11
C VAL A 199 -10.11 5.79 10.64
N ALA A 200 -11.34 6.15 10.25
CA ALA A 200 -11.83 5.97 8.88
C ALA A 200 -11.21 6.96 7.87
N GLY A 201 -11.11 6.56 6.59
CA GLY A 201 -10.59 7.38 5.47
C GLY A 201 -9.06 7.50 5.45
N GLY A 202 -8.31 6.55 6.01
CA GLY A 202 -6.86 6.46 5.88
C GLY A 202 -6.41 6.13 4.46
N ASP A 203 -5.11 6.24 4.21
CA ASP A 203 -4.46 5.78 2.97
C ASP A 203 -3.57 4.57 3.28
N ILE A 204 -3.98 3.39 2.84
CA ILE A 204 -3.20 2.16 3.05
C ILE A 204 -1.83 2.21 2.34
N ASN A 205 -1.72 2.95 1.23
CA ASN A 205 -0.46 3.12 0.52
C ASN A 205 0.53 4.01 1.30
N ALA A 206 0.04 4.73 2.31
CA ALA A 206 0.91 5.46 3.22
C ALA A 206 1.67 4.52 4.18
N LEU A 207 1.10 3.36 4.52
CA LEU A 207 1.65 2.44 5.53
C LEU A 207 2.84 1.63 5.00
N ASN A 208 3.84 1.42 5.86
CA ASN A 208 4.85 0.41 5.61
C ASN A 208 4.23 -0.99 5.88
N PRO A 209 4.32 -1.96 4.95
CA PRO A 209 3.82 -3.31 5.20
C PRO A 209 4.33 -3.95 6.50
N ALA A 210 5.58 -3.67 6.88
CA ALA A 210 6.18 -4.18 8.12
C ALA A 210 5.57 -3.59 9.41
N ASP A 211 4.82 -2.48 9.32
CA ASP A 211 4.11 -1.88 10.46
C ASP A 211 2.74 -2.50 10.71
N ILE A 212 2.23 -3.31 9.79
CA ILE A 212 0.90 -3.89 9.86
C ILE A 212 0.92 -5.14 10.73
N GLU A 213 0.00 -5.25 11.68
CA GLU A 213 -0.23 -6.46 12.46
C GLU A 213 -1.23 -7.38 11.76
N ARG A 214 -2.33 -6.78 11.18
CA ARG A 214 -3.32 -7.51 10.37
C ARG A 214 -4.17 -6.59 9.51
N ILE A 215 -4.79 -7.19 8.51
CA ILE A 215 -5.80 -6.56 7.66
C ILE A 215 -7.05 -7.41 7.66
N ASP A 216 -8.19 -6.82 8.02
CA ASP A 216 -9.51 -7.45 8.00
C ASP A 216 -10.34 -6.82 6.88
N VAL A 217 -10.87 -7.62 5.96
CA VAL A 217 -11.70 -7.15 4.85
C VAL A 217 -13.15 -7.48 5.12
N LEU A 218 -14.00 -6.46 5.29
CA LEU A 218 -15.44 -6.58 5.43
C LEU A 218 -16.08 -6.50 4.03
N LYS A 219 -16.81 -7.56 3.65
CA LYS A 219 -17.27 -7.74 2.26
C LYS A 219 -18.77 -7.69 2.07
N ASP A 220 -19.56 -7.85 3.12
CA ASP A 220 -21.02 -7.84 3.01
C ASP A 220 -21.64 -6.62 3.67
N ALA A 221 -22.88 -6.33 3.30
CA ALA A 221 -23.62 -5.19 3.80
C ALA A 221 -23.78 -5.25 5.33
N ALA A 222 -23.96 -6.44 5.89
CA ALA A 222 -24.15 -6.63 7.34
C ALA A 222 -22.89 -6.24 8.12
N SER A 223 -21.71 -6.65 7.65
CA SER A 223 -20.42 -6.27 8.28
C SER A 223 -20.10 -4.79 8.11
N CYS A 224 -20.46 -4.21 6.96
CA CYS A 224 -20.13 -2.82 6.61
C CYS A 224 -21.11 -1.80 7.19
N ALA A 225 -22.31 -2.21 7.66
CA ALA A 225 -23.39 -1.30 8.07
C ALA A 225 -22.98 -0.35 9.20
N ILE A 226 -22.07 -0.74 10.07
CA ILE A 226 -21.54 0.13 11.14
C ILE A 226 -20.78 1.35 10.58
N TYR A 227 -20.38 1.33 9.29
CA TYR A 227 -19.74 2.43 8.56
C TYR A 227 -20.73 3.20 7.66
N GLY A 228 -21.99 2.78 7.61
CA GLY A 228 -23.13 3.49 7.03
C GLY A 228 -22.93 3.96 5.60
N SER A 229 -23.04 5.28 5.40
CA SER A 229 -22.91 5.93 4.09
C SER A 229 -21.50 5.79 3.45
N SER A 230 -20.51 5.35 4.19
CA SER A 230 -19.16 5.12 3.65
C SER A 230 -18.90 3.65 3.34
N GLY A 231 -19.79 2.73 3.74
CA GLY A 231 -19.58 1.28 3.69
C GLY A 231 -19.99 0.58 2.40
N ALA A 232 -20.57 1.27 1.41
CA ALA A 232 -21.17 0.65 0.23
C ALA A 232 -20.18 -0.18 -0.63
N ASN A 233 -18.95 0.28 -0.74
CA ASN A 233 -17.91 -0.37 -1.54
C ASN A 233 -17.04 -1.36 -0.73
N GLY A 234 -17.48 -1.71 0.48
CA GLY A 234 -16.70 -2.52 1.42
C GLY A 234 -15.80 -1.69 2.34
N VAL A 235 -15.25 -2.35 3.36
CA VAL A 235 -14.38 -1.71 4.35
C VAL A 235 -13.16 -2.57 4.57
N ILE A 236 -11.99 -1.95 4.63
CA ILE A 236 -10.72 -2.60 4.94
C ILE A 236 -10.21 -2.01 6.25
N LEU A 237 -10.19 -2.86 7.28
CA LEU A 237 -9.69 -2.52 8.60
C LEU A 237 -8.21 -2.90 8.66
N ILE A 238 -7.39 -1.96 9.08
CA ILE A 238 -5.94 -2.18 9.21
C ILE A 238 -5.58 -1.90 10.66
N THR A 239 -5.03 -2.91 11.30
CA THR A 239 -4.43 -2.77 12.63
C THR A 239 -2.93 -2.73 12.48
N THR A 240 -2.31 -1.64 12.93
CA THR A 240 -0.85 -1.55 12.98
C THR A 240 -0.33 -2.20 14.26
N LYS A 241 0.96 -2.54 14.30
CA LYS A 241 1.59 -3.18 15.46
C LYS A 241 1.38 -2.37 16.73
N GLN A 242 0.81 -3.01 17.75
CA GLN A 242 0.50 -2.42 19.04
C GLN A 242 1.55 -2.80 20.08
N GLY A 243 1.64 -2.02 21.17
CA GLY A 243 2.46 -2.35 22.32
C GLY A 243 1.96 -3.61 23.04
N LYS A 244 2.88 -4.45 23.52
CA LYS A 244 2.57 -5.69 24.25
C LYS A 244 3.25 -5.65 25.63
N VAL A 245 2.61 -6.25 26.62
CA VAL A 245 3.23 -6.44 27.95
C VAL A 245 4.41 -7.39 27.81
N GLY A 246 5.56 -7.02 28.35
CA GLY A 246 6.76 -7.82 28.30
C GLY A 246 8.03 -7.00 28.09
N LYS A 247 9.15 -7.70 27.96
CA LYS A 247 10.44 -7.08 27.68
C LYS A 247 10.42 -6.35 26.33
N VAL A 248 11.18 -5.28 26.24
CA VAL A 248 11.36 -4.55 24.99
C VAL A 248 11.94 -5.50 23.93
N SER A 249 11.23 -5.60 22.83
CA SER A 249 11.64 -6.36 21.63
C SER A 249 11.97 -5.39 20.53
N VAL A 250 13.09 -5.61 19.86
CA VAL A 250 13.54 -4.85 18.69
C VAL A 250 13.57 -5.79 17.52
N SER A 251 12.84 -5.47 16.45
CA SER A 251 12.89 -6.20 15.20
C SER A 251 13.31 -5.30 14.05
N TYR A 252 14.15 -5.84 13.19
CA TYR A 252 14.56 -5.21 11.95
C TYR A 252 14.23 -6.12 10.78
N ASP A 253 13.47 -5.58 9.83
CA ASP A 253 13.13 -6.23 8.58
C ASP A 253 13.78 -5.45 7.44
N GLY A 254 14.66 -6.10 6.67
CA GLY A 254 15.35 -5.45 5.57
C GLY A 254 15.46 -6.37 4.36
N ASN A 255 15.23 -5.78 3.17
CA ASN A 255 15.48 -6.47 1.92
C ASN A 255 16.08 -5.54 0.87
N ILE A 256 16.81 -6.13 -0.06
CA ILE A 256 17.29 -5.50 -1.28
C ILE A 256 17.09 -6.47 -2.44
N GLY A 257 16.67 -5.95 -3.56
CA GLY A 257 16.43 -6.72 -4.78
C GLY A 257 16.63 -5.89 -6.03
N TRP A 258 16.56 -6.55 -7.17
CA TRP A 258 16.71 -5.94 -8.49
C TRP A 258 15.54 -6.34 -9.37
N ALA A 259 14.77 -5.35 -9.83
CA ALA A 259 13.66 -5.56 -10.74
C ALA A 259 14.12 -5.48 -12.19
N ASN A 260 13.60 -6.37 -13.02
CA ASN A 260 13.82 -6.37 -14.46
C ASN A 260 12.50 -6.67 -15.17
N ILE A 261 12.28 -6.06 -16.34
CA ILE A 261 11.16 -6.41 -17.20
C ILE A 261 11.46 -7.80 -17.77
N TYR A 262 10.67 -8.80 -17.41
CA TYR A 262 10.89 -10.20 -17.80
C TYR A 262 10.36 -10.52 -19.20
N LYS A 263 9.38 -9.74 -19.70
CA LYS A 263 8.78 -9.92 -21.02
C LYS A 263 8.50 -8.56 -21.65
N MET A 264 8.93 -8.39 -22.88
CA MET A 264 8.72 -7.21 -23.71
C MET A 264 8.09 -7.66 -25.02
N PRO A 265 7.28 -6.80 -25.70
CA PRO A 265 6.81 -7.10 -27.05
C PRO A 265 8.00 -7.13 -28.01
N ASP A 266 7.91 -8.00 -29.00
CA ASP A 266 8.83 -7.97 -30.15
C ASP A 266 8.43 -6.81 -31.07
N MET A 267 9.37 -5.94 -31.34
CA MET A 267 9.20 -4.77 -32.20
C MET A 267 9.75 -5.05 -33.58
N LEU A 268 9.14 -4.48 -34.61
CA LEU A 268 9.67 -4.54 -35.97
C LEU A 268 11.03 -3.84 -36.03
N ASN A 269 12.02 -4.48 -36.66
CA ASN A 269 13.26 -3.81 -37.01
C ASN A 269 13.06 -2.89 -38.24
N ALA A 270 14.08 -2.10 -38.59
CA ALA A 270 13.97 -1.15 -39.70
C ALA A 270 13.60 -1.80 -41.04
N LYS A 271 14.21 -2.94 -41.36
CA LYS A 271 13.92 -3.68 -42.59
C LYS A 271 12.47 -4.24 -42.62
N GLU A 272 12.05 -4.83 -41.53
CA GLU A 272 10.67 -5.35 -41.41
C GLU A 272 9.64 -4.24 -41.46
N TYR A 273 9.94 -3.09 -40.79
CA TYR A 273 9.06 -1.92 -40.80
C TYR A 273 8.90 -1.38 -42.23
N MET A 274 9.99 -1.19 -42.99
CA MET A 274 9.94 -0.75 -44.37
C MET A 274 9.10 -1.71 -45.22
N ALA A 275 9.30 -3.02 -45.09
CA ALA A 275 8.53 -4.03 -45.86
C ALA A 275 7.04 -4.01 -45.51
N VAL A 276 6.67 -3.84 -44.21
CA VAL A 276 5.27 -3.72 -43.83
C VAL A 276 4.64 -2.46 -44.38
N MET A 277 5.37 -1.32 -44.37
CA MET A 277 4.84 -0.07 -44.89
C MET A 277 4.71 -0.07 -46.42
N ASP A 278 5.63 -0.69 -47.14
CA ASP A 278 5.52 -0.93 -48.58
C ASP A 278 4.27 -1.78 -48.93
N GLN A 279 4.01 -2.82 -48.11
CA GLN A 279 2.81 -3.63 -48.27
C GLN A 279 1.54 -2.83 -47.99
N VAL A 280 1.54 -1.95 -46.98
CA VAL A 280 0.42 -1.04 -46.70
C VAL A 280 0.17 -0.10 -47.88
N ALA A 281 1.24 0.50 -48.44
CA ALA A 281 1.11 1.34 -49.63
C ALA A 281 0.50 0.58 -50.80
N TYR A 282 0.98 -0.63 -51.07
CA TYR A 282 0.46 -1.50 -52.13
C TYR A 282 -1.02 -1.86 -51.90
N ASN A 283 -1.40 -2.24 -50.70
CA ASN A 283 -2.77 -2.57 -50.34
C ASN A 283 -3.75 -1.40 -50.50
N ASN A 284 -3.24 -0.17 -50.38
CA ASN A 284 -3.98 1.07 -50.62
C ASN A 284 -3.98 1.51 -52.10
N GLY A 285 -3.49 0.66 -53.02
CA GLY A 285 -3.42 0.95 -54.47
C GLY A 285 -2.27 1.88 -54.88
N GLY A 286 -1.33 2.12 -53.98
CA GLY A 286 -0.12 2.91 -54.24
C GLY A 286 1.08 2.06 -54.66
N GLN A 287 2.24 2.68 -54.77
CA GLN A 287 3.53 2.03 -55.01
C GLN A 287 4.34 1.97 -53.72
N PRO A 288 5.30 1.03 -53.58
CA PRO A 288 6.26 1.03 -52.49
C PRO A 288 6.93 2.37 -52.32
N TYR A 289 7.32 2.70 -51.10
CA TYR A 289 7.97 3.95 -50.83
C TYR A 289 9.39 4.06 -51.40
N ASP A 290 9.76 5.20 -51.88
CA ASP A 290 11.16 5.51 -52.23
C ASP A 290 11.88 5.92 -50.91
N TRP A 291 12.38 4.92 -50.21
CA TRP A 291 13.00 5.10 -48.87
C TRP A 291 14.23 6.02 -48.91
N SER A 292 14.89 6.24 -50.06
CA SER A 292 16.02 7.18 -50.20
C SER A 292 15.60 8.62 -49.90
N LYS A 293 14.32 8.94 -50.03
CA LYS A 293 13.79 10.25 -49.72
C LYS A 293 13.65 10.51 -48.21
N PHE A 294 13.61 9.42 -47.43
CA PHE A 294 13.23 9.45 -46.04
C PHE A 294 14.39 9.11 -45.09
N VAL A 295 15.40 8.39 -45.57
CA VAL A 295 16.54 7.89 -44.77
C VAL A 295 17.83 8.16 -45.49
N ASP A 296 18.88 8.58 -44.77
CA ASP A 296 20.22 8.73 -45.29
C ASP A 296 20.69 7.48 -46.07
N ALA A 297 21.45 7.65 -47.13
CA ALA A 297 21.80 6.58 -48.08
C ALA A 297 22.62 5.45 -47.44
N ASP A 298 23.58 5.79 -46.58
CA ASP A 298 24.45 4.80 -45.92
C ASP A 298 23.64 4.01 -44.89
N LEU A 299 22.82 4.71 -44.13
CA LEU A 299 21.92 4.09 -43.12
C LEU A 299 20.84 3.28 -43.79
N LEU A 300 20.25 3.73 -44.90
CA LEU A 300 19.29 2.98 -45.68
C LEU A 300 19.86 1.65 -46.16
N THR A 301 21.11 1.70 -46.71
CA THR A 301 21.83 0.47 -47.10
C THR A 301 22.01 -0.47 -45.96
N ALA A 302 22.40 0.02 -44.78
CA ALA A 302 22.56 -0.78 -43.59
C ALA A 302 21.24 -1.40 -43.09
N TYR A 303 20.11 -0.69 -43.22
CA TYR A 303 18.78 -1.23 -42.89
C TYR A 303 18.35 -2.32 -43.87
N GLN A 304 18.53 -2.11 -45.18
CA GLN A 304 18.13 -3.05 -46.21
C GLN A 304 18.91 -4.37 -46.16
N ASN A 305 20.22 -4.29 -45.92
CA ASN A 305 21.06 -5.48 -45.80
C ASN A 305 21.01 -6.14 -44.40
N GLY A 306 20.35 -5.49 -43.44
CA GLY A 306 20.17 -6.01 -42.07
C GLY A 306 21.40 -5.87 -41.15
N THR A 307 22.42 -5.12 -41.56
CA THR A 307 23.59 -4.84 -40.67
C THR A 307 23.28 -3.86 -39.57
N ASN A 308 22.25 -3.03 -39.77
CA ASN A 308 21.68 -2.16 -38.74
C ASN A 308 20.20 -2.53 -38.57
N PRO A 309 19.77 -2.99 -37.38
CA PRO A 309 18.37 -3.32 -37.14
C PRO A 309 17.46 -2.08 -36.96
N GLY A 310 18.01 -0.89 -36.87
CA GLY A 310 17.28 0.32 -36.44
C GLY A 310 17.10 0.39 -34.93
N THR A 311 16.26 1.31 -34.48
CA THR A 311 16.05 1.59 -33.06
C THR A 311 14.90 0.76 -32.50
N ASP A 312 15.19 -0.10 -31.53
CA ASP A 312 14.19 -0.75 -30.69
C ASP A 312 13.85 0.13 -29.49
N TRP A 313 12.92 1.04 -29.69
CA TRP A 313 12.57 2.07 -28.71
C TRP A 313 12.17 1.48 -27.35
N VAL A 314 11.50 0.33 -27.32
CA VAL A 314 11.08 -0.30 -26.05
C VAL A 314 12.29 -0.79 -25.27
N LYS A 315 13.32 -1.29 -25.94
CA LYS A 315 14.59 -1.68 -25.29
C LYS A 315 15.39 -0.48 -24.81
N GLU A 316 15.37 0.64 -25.57
CA GLU A 316 16.07 1.87 -25.16
C GLU A 316 15.52 2.47 -23.88
N PHE A 317 14.21 2.34 -23.65
CA PHE A 317 13.57 2.82 -22.42
C PHE A 317 13.75 1.90 -21.21
N ARG A 318 14.28 0.69 -21.42
CA ARG A 318 14.42 -0.30 -20.35
C ARG A 318 15.61 -0.01 -19.44
N ASN A 319 15.35 0.07 -18.14
CA ASN A 319 16.37 0.07 -17.11
C ASN A 319 16.59 -1.36 -16.58
N LYS A 320 17.82 -1.83 -16.64
CA LYS A 320 18.20 -3.16 -16.09
C LYS A 320 18.58 -3.01 -14.63
N ASN A 321 18.24 -4.04 -13.83
CA ASN A 321 18.63 -4.14 -12.44
C ASN A 321 18.17 -2.93 -11.60
N ALA A 322 16.91 -2.49 -11.83
CA ALA A 322 16.29 -1.42 -11.06
C ALA A 322 16.26 -1.82 -9.56
N VAL A 323 16.90 -1.05 -8.71
CA VAL A 323 17.05 -1.38 -7.29
C VAL A 323 15.74 -1.21 -6.54
N VAL A 324 15.38 -2.20 -5.73
CA VAL A 324 14.25 -2.15 -4.80
C VAL A 324 14.78 -2.49 -3.41
N THR A 325 14.55 -1.61 -2.44
CA THR A 325 14.95 -1.88 -1.06
C THR A 325 13.90 -1.38 -0.08
N ASN A 326 13.73 -2.10 1.02
CA ASN A 326 12.86 -1.74 2.13
C ASN A 326 13.57 -2.07 3.44
N HIS A 327 13.51 -1.14 4.39
CA HIS A 327 14.09 -1.27 5.72
C HIS A 327 13.06 -0.81 6.74
N ALA A 328 12.78 -1.63 7.75
CA ALA A 328 11.86 -1.33 8.82
C ALA A 328 12.46 -1.74 10.16
N LEU A 329 12.49 -0.81 11.10
CA LEU A 329 12.89 -1.04 12.48
C LEU A 329 11.66 -0.85 13.36
N ASN A 330 11.30 -1.88 14.13
CA ASN A 330 10.19 -1.83 15.07
C ASN A 330 10.69 -2.11 16.50
N VAL A 331 10.21 -1.30 17.45
CA VAL A 331 10.49 -1.46 18.88
C VAL A 331 9.15 -1.57 19.60
N THR A 332 8.90 -2.68 20.28
CA THR A 332 7.68 -2.93 21.03
C THR A 332 7.99 -3.36 22.44
N GLY A 333 7.17 -2.97 23.40
CA GLY A 333 7.37 -3.37 24.79
C GLY A 333 6.33 -2.72 25.70
N GLY A 334 6.46 -3.00 26.99
CA GLY A 334 5.64 -2.35 27.98
C GLY A 334 5.43 -3.16 29.25
N SER A 335 4.77 -2.51 30.17
CA SER A 335 4.26 -3.10 31.42
C SER A 335 2.75 -3.23 31.36
N GLU A 336 2.13 -3.74 32.43
CA GLU A 336 0.67 -3.73 32.55
C GLU A 336 0.05 -2.33 32.57
N PHE A 337 0.85 -1.29 32.89
CA PHE A 337 0.37 0.09 32.97
C PHE A 337 0.70 0.93 31.73
N SER A 338 1.71 0.54 30.97
CA SER A 338 2.15 1.33 29.81
C SER A 338 2.72 0.42 28.74
N LYS A 339 2.15 0.48 27.56
CA LYS A 339 2.57 -0.32 26.39
C LYS A 339 2.86 0.62 25.25
N PHE A 340 3.87 0.32 24.45
CA PHE A 340 4.21 1.10 23.27
C PHE A 340 4.70 0.25 22.11
N SER A 341 4.52 0.78 20.93
CA SER A 341 5.10 0.25 19.70
C SER A 341 5.52 1.41 18.81
N THR A 342 6.79 1.44 18.43
CA THR A 342 7.35 2.47 17.55
C THR A 342 7.94 1.81 16.32
N GLY A 343 7.69 2.38 15.15
CA GLY A 343 8.21 1.90 13.87
C GLY A 343 8.87 3.03 13.08
N ILE A 344 10.00 2.73 12.45
CA ILE A 344 10.67 3.60 11.47
C ILE A 344 10.88 2.78 10.21
N GLY A 345 10.45 3.31 9.07
CA GLY A 345 10.58 2.65 7.78
C GLY A 345 11.21 3.53 6.72
N TYR A 346 12.05 2.94 5.88
CA TYR A 346 12.57 3.55 4.67
C TYR A 346 12.41 2.60 3.49
N GLN A 347 11.92 3.13 2.39
CA GLN A 347 11.74 2.39 1.15
C GLN A 347 12.29 3.18 -0.02
N TYR A 348 12.95 2.48 -0.93
CA TYR A 348 13.41 2.99 -2.21
C TYR A 348 13.11 1.99 -3.31
N GLN A 349 12.66 2.50 -4.46
CA GLN A 349 12.41 1.70 -5.65
C GLN A 349 12.79 2.50 -6.90
N ASP A 350 13.68 1.95 -7.74
CA ASP A 350 13.94 2.43 -9.08
C ASP A 350 12.89 1.89 -10.07
N GLY A 351 12.63 2.64 -11.13
CA GLY A 351 11.79 2.16 -12.24
C GLY A 351 12.56 1.31 -13.23
N ALA A 352 11.97 0.20 -13.63
CA ALA A 352 12.52 -0.66 -14.68
C ALA A 352 12.31 -0.11 -16.11
N PHE A 353 11.56 1.00 -16.24
CA PHE A 353 11.28 1.72 -17.48
C PHE A 353 11.49 3.22 -17.27
N GLY A 354 12.01 3.92 -18.28
CA GLY A 354 12.24 5.36 -18.23
C GLY A 354 13.53 5.83 -18.92
N GLY A 355 14.38 4.90 -19.36
CA GLY A 355 15.64 5.24 -20.07
C GLY A 355 16.51 6.21 -19.25
N PRO A 356 16.94 7.33 -19.85
CA PRO A 356 17.78 8.31 -19.17
C PRO A 356 17.05 9.12 -18.11
N VAL A 357 15.69 9.13 -18.11
CA VAL A 357 14.92 9.74 -17.05
C VAL A 357 14.90 8.79 -15.84
N LYS A 358 15.41 9.28 -14.73
CA LYS A 358 15.43 8.51 -13.50
C LYS A 358 14.04 8.48 -12.87
N THR A 359 13.32 7.37 -13.05
CA THR A 359 12.07 7.12 -12.36
C THR A 359 12.37 6.52 -11.01
N ASP A 360 11.93 7.15 -9.92
CA ASP A 360 12.18 6.64 -8.57
C ASP A 360 11.01 6.91 -7.61
N TYR A 361 10.96 6.10 -6.57
CA TYR A 361 10.07 6.26 -5.44
C TYR A 361 10.85 6.13 -4.14
N ARG A 362 10.61 7.05 -3.22
CA ARG A 362 11.19 7.05 -1.88
C ARG A 362 10.11 7.31 -0.86
N ARG A 363 10.09 6.52 0.20
CA ARG A 363 9.17 6.70 1.31
C ARG A 363 9.90 6.57 2.64
N PHE A 364 9.68 7.52 3.50
CA PHE A 364 10.04 7.45 4.92
C PHE A 364 8.74 7.40 5.74
N THR A 365 8.69 6.51 6.72
CA THR A 365 7.56 6.36 7.63
C THR A 365 8.02 6.39 9.07
N PHE A 366 7.17 6.93 9.94
CA PHE A 366 7.36 6.91 11.38
C PHE A 366 6.01 6.65 12.06
N ARG A 367 5.99 5.73 13.03
CA ARG A 367 4.80 5.32 13.75
C ARG A 367 5.08 5.23 15.24
N ILE A 368 4.11 5.72 16.05
CA ILE A 368 4.03 5.48 17.49
C ILE A 368 2.60 5.08 17.81
N ASN A 369 2.44 3.98 18.53
CA ASN A 369 1.21 3.58 19.18
C ASN A 369 1.51 3.35 20.66
N SER A 370 0.76 3.98 21.54
CA SER A 370 0.90 3.74 22.98
C SER A 370 -0.44 3.67 23.68
N GLU A 371 -0.48 2.96 24.79
CA GLU A 371 -1.61 2.86 25.71
C GLU A 371 -1.12 2.91 27.16
N HIS A 372 -1.77 3.73 27.96
CA HIS A 372 -1.42 3.97 29.35
C HIS A 372 -2.63 3.80 30.27
N VAL A 373 -2.50 2.97 31.29
CA VAL A 373 -3.48 2.86 32.37
C VAL A 373 -3.21 4.00 33.37
N ILE A 374 -4.09 5.00 33.37
CA ILE A 374 -3.98 6.18 34.22
C ILE A 374 -4.50 5.87 35.63
N TYR A 375 -5.58 5.08 35.72
CA TYR A 375 -6.17 4.68 36.99
C TYR A 375 -6.71 3.28 36.93
N ARG A 376 -6.29 2.43 37.89
CA ARG A 376 -6.74 1.04 38.09
C ARG A 376 -7.39 0.90 39.47
N LYS A 377 -8.49 0.18 39.55
CA LYS A 377 -9.16 -0.16 40.81
C LYS A 377 -9.39 -1.67 40.86
N GLY A 378 -8.66 -2.35 41.74
CA GLY A 378 -8.60 -3.82 41.74
C GLY A 378 -8.07 -4.33 40.40
N ASP A 379 -8.79 -5.24 39.77
CA ASP A 379 -8.43 -5.82 38.46
C ASP A 379 -9.01 -5.04 37.25
N VAL A 380 -9.61 -3.86 37.52
CA VAL A 380 -10.25 -3.07 36.46
C VAL A 380 -9.42 -1.84 36.13
N ASP A 381 -9.04 -1.70 34.88
CA ASP A 381 -8.43 -0.49 34.30
C ASP A 381 -9.53 0.55 34.08
N VAL A 382 -9.74 1.41 35.09
CA VAL A 382 -10.85 2.37 35.11
C VAL A 382 -10.65 3.49 34.11
N ILE A 383 -9.44 3.99 33.97
CA ILE A 383 -9.11 5.08 33.03
C ILE A 383 -7.87 4.67 32.23
N LYS A 384 -8.02 4.63 30.92
CA LYS A 384 -6.92 4.44 29.96
C LYS A 384 -6.85 5.60 28.99
N PHE A 385 -5.65 5.96 28.64
CA PHE A 385 -5.34 6.90 27.57
C PHE A 385 -4.49 6.21 26.52
N GLY A 386 -4.73 6.48 25.26
CA GLY A 386 -3.89 5.97 24.19
C GLY A 386 -3.77 6.95 23.02
N GLU A 387 -2.68 6.83 22.31
CA GLU A 387 -2.44 7.58 21.09
C GLU A 387 -1.88 6.72 19.99
N ASN A 388 -2.24 7.09 18.74
CA ASN A 388 -1.70 6.54 17.51
C ASN A 388 -1.24 7.71 16.64
N ILE A 389 0.02 7.70 16.26
CA ILE A 389 0.63 8.70 15.38
C ILE A 389 1.26 7.97 14.22
N TYR A 390 0.93 8.36 13.02
CA TYR A 390 1.54 7.85 11.80
C TYR A 390 1.92 9.01 10.89
N TYR A 391 3.19 9.06 10.52
CA TYR A 391 3.77 10.05 9.64
C TYR A 391 4.37 9.37 8.41
N GLN A 392 4.14 9.95 7.24
CA GLN A 392 4.77 9.55 5.99
C GLN A 392 5.28 10.76 5.24
N HIS A 393 6.49 10.64 4.74
CA HIS A 393 7.01 11.50 3.67
C HIS A 393 7.34 10.63 2.47
N LYS A 394 6.73 10.91 1.31
CA LYS A 394 7.07 10.24 0.07
C LYS A 394 7.52 11.24 -0.99
N GLN A 395 8.44 10.79 -1.83
CA GLN A 395 8.86 11.48 -3.03
C GLN A 395 8.84 10.50 -4.17
N ASN A 396 8.26 10.88 -5.30
CA ASN A 396 8.27 10.06 -6.50
C ASN A 396 8.49 10.91 -7.76
N GLN A 397 9.08 10.27 -8.73
CA GLN A 397 9.24 10.74 -10.09
C GLN A 397 8.94 9.58 -11.03
N GLY A 398 8.05 9.80 -11.99
CA GLY A 398 7.63 8.78 -12.94
C GLY A 398 7.65 9.29 -14.37
N VAL A 399 7.41 8.40 -15.32
CA VAL A 399 7.10 8.74 -16.70
C VAL A 399 5.62 9.08 -16.84
N GLN A 400 5.23 9.79 -17.91
CA GLN A 400 3.83 10.07 -18.17
C GLN A 400 3.13 8.80 -18.66
N LEU A 401 2.07 8.39 -17.96
CA LEU A 401 1.17 7.30 -18.34
C LEU A 401 -0.28 7.80 -18.42
N GLY A 402 -0.46 8.99 -18.96
CA GLY A 402 -1.75 9.65 -19.07
C GLY A 402 -2.68 9.04 -20.12
N ASN A 403 -3.28 9.89 -20.93
CA ASN A 403 -4.11 9.47 -22.06
C ASN A 403 -3.26 9.07 -23.27
N GLN A 404 -3.90 8.79 -24.42
CA GLN A 404 -3.21 8.39 -25.65
C GLN A 404 -2.22 9.44 -26.22
N TYR A 405 -2.31 10.71 -25.81
CA TYR A 405 -1.46 11.80 -26.28
C TYR A 405 -0.27 12.09 -25.36
N SER A 406 -0.39 11.75 -24.08
CA SER A 406 0.61 11.99 -23.05
C SER A 406 0.99 10.68 -22.37
N ASN A 407 1.59 9.75 -23.12
CA ASN A 407 1.95 8.43 -22.63
C ASN A 407 3.28 7.97 -23.22
N ASP A 408 4.34 8.04 -22.43
CA ASP A 408 5.69 7.72 -22.85
C ASP A 408 5.85 6.27 -23.28
N LEU A 409 5.16 5.33 -22.62
CA LEU A 409 5.16 3.93 -23.03
C LEU A 409 4.48 3.74 -24.40
N SER A 410 3.34 4.39 -24.61
CA SER A 410 2.64 4.36 -25.90
C SER A 410 3.48 5.01 -27.00
N ASN A 411 4.19 6.08 -26.68
CA ASN A 411 5.10 6.74 -27.61
C ASN A 411 6.26 5.81 -28.01
N ALA A 412 6.86 5.10 -27.06
CA ALA A 412 7.91 4.11 -27.33
C ALA A 412 7.41 2.94 -28.19
N LEU A 413 6.18 2.45 -27.95
CA LEU A 413 5.57 1.35 -28.72
C LEU A 413 5.20 1.73 -30.16
N ARG A 414 4.95 3.03 -30.42
CA ARG A 414 4.52 3.53 -31.76
C ARG A 414 5.63 4.19 -32.53
N ALA A 415 6.75 4.45 -31.90
CA ALA A 415 7.87 5.14 -32.56
C ALA A 415 8.46 4.29 -33.69
N ILE A 416 8.82 4.95 -34.78
CA ILE A 416 9.36 4.29 -35.97
C ILE A 416 10.82 3.89 -35.75
N PRO A 417 11.22 2.68 -36.14
CA PRO A 417 12.58 2.18 -35.91
C PRO A 417 13.64 2.83 -36.84
N LEU A 418 13.23 3.64 -37.81
CA LEU A 418 14.13 4.33 -38.74
C LEU A 418 14.80 5.56 -38.14
N ILE A 419 14.31 6.06 -37.00
CA ILE A 419 14.88 7.23 -36.32
C ILE A 419 15.93 6.78 -35.31
N PRO A 420 17.18 7.26 -35.39
CA PRO A 420 18.19 7.04 -34.36
C PRO A 420 17.83 7.76 -33.05
N VAL A 421 18.31 7.25 -31.92
CA VAL A 421 18.15 7.92 -30.62
C VAL A 421 18.97 9.21 -30.57
N TYR A 422 20.21 9.13 -31.07
CA TYR A 422 21.18 10.22 -31.05
C TYR A 422 21.70 10.52 -32.48
N ASN A 423 22.05 11.74 -32.72
CA ASN A 423 22.77 12.17 -33.93
C ASN A 423 24.28 11.89 -33.79
N GLU A 424 25.06 12.24 -34.82
CA GLU A 424 26.52 12.02 -34.88
C GLU A 424 27.28 12.77 -33.77
N ASN A 425 26.73 13.85 -33.25
CA ASN A 425 27.33 14.65 -32.18
C ASN A 425 27.05 14.06 -30.79
N GLY A 426 26.18 13.05 -30.70
CA GLY A 426 25.74 12.43 -29.44
C GLY A 426 24.57 13.17 -28.77
N ASP A 427 24.00 14.17 -29.43
CA ASP A 427 22.78 14.86 -29.02
C ASP A 427 21.57 14.05 -29.47
N PHE A 428 20.39 14.26 -28.82
CA PHE A 428 19.17 13.63 -29.30
C PHE A 428 18.88 14.00 -30.75
N PHE A 429 18.44 12.98 -31.49
CA PHE A 429 18.01 13.19 -32.88
C PHE A 429 16.69 14.00 -32.88
N MET A 430 16.76 15.26 -33.37
CA MET A 430 15.72 16.27 -33.23
C MET A 430 15.19 16.75 -34.58
N TYR A 431 14.37 17.80 -34.56
CA TYR A 431 13.74 18.35 -35.77
C TYR A 431 14.70 18.68 -36.90
N ASP A 432 15.84 19.32 -36.62
CA ASP A 432 16.83 19.71 -37.64
C ASP A 432 17.49 18.47 -38.26
N ASP A 433 17.69 17.41 -37.50
CA ASP A 433 18.18 16.12 -37.99
C ASP A 433 17.10 15.44 -38.85
N LEU A 434 15.85 15.42 -38.36
CA LEU A 434 14.72 14.86 -39.09
C LEU A 434 14.44 15.53 -40.40
N LYS A 435 14.58 16.85 -40.46
CA LYS A 435 14.34 17.68 -41.63
C LYS A 435 15.23 17.30 -42.81
N ASN A 436 16.49 16.96 -42.54
CA ASN A 436 17.50 16.66 -43.53
C ASN A 436 17.82 15.16 -43.62
N PHE A 437 17.04 14.30 -42.92
CA PHE A 437 17.26 12.86 -42.87
C PHE A 437 16.69 12.19 -44.13
N GLY A 438 17.49 12.08 -45.17
CA GLY A 438 17.13 11.60 -46.49
C GLY A 438 17.39 12.63 -47.58
N THR A 439 16.97 12.38 -48.82
CA THR A 439 17.15 13.25 -49.97
C THR A 439 16.08 14.34 -50.13
N SER A 440 14.99 14.24 -49.37
CA SER A 440 13.94 15.27 -49.30
C SER A 440 14.36 16.40 -48.34
N ALA A 441 13.92 17.63 -48.64
CA ALA A 441 14.15 18.78 -47.78
C ALA A 441 13.51 18.64 -46.37
N ASN A 442 12.50 17.78 -46.22
CA ASN A 442 11.85 17.46 -44.96
C ASN A 442 12.23 16.09 -44.40
N GLY A 443 13.02 15.30 -45.15
CA GLY A 443 13.45 13.98 -44.73
C GLY A 443 12.27 13.10 -44.31
N ILE A 444 12.39 12.39 -43.20
CA ILE A 444 11.38 11.47 -42.69
C ILE A 444 10.04 12.16 -42.31
N LEU A 445 10.03 13.50 -42.17
CA LEU A 445 8.80 14.26 -41.90
C LEU A 445 7.82 14.25 -43.07
N ASP A 446 8.32 14.08 -44.32
CA ASP A 446 7.44 13.91 -45.48
C ASP A 446 6.65 12.60 -45.46
N TYR A 447 7.21 11.59 -44.77
CA TYR A 447 6.60 10.28 -44.64
C TYR A 447 5.61 10.26 -43.48
N THR A 448 5.92 10.89 -42.35
CA THR A 448 5.05 10.94 -41.18
C THR A 448 5.09 12.31 -40.52
N ALA A 449 3.91 12.92 -40.42
CA ALA A 449 3.73 14.20 -39.76
C ALA A 449 4.07 14.17 -38.26
N TYR A 450 4.08 12.98 -37.65
CA TYR A 450 4.28 12.78 -36.23
C TYR A 450 5.59 12.06 -35.89
N ALA A 451 6.54 11.99 -36.84
CA ALA A 451 7.86 11.46 -36.55
C ALA A 451 8.49 12.23 -35.39
N SER A 452 8.84 11.51 -34.36
CA SER A 452 9.30 12.07 -33.08
C SER A 452 10.27 11.11 -32.43
N ASN A 453 11.27 11.68 -31.73
CA ASN A 453 12.12 10.91 -30.83
C ASN A 453 11.44 10.84 -29.46
N PRO A 454 10.83 9.69 -29.07
CA PRO A 454 10.07 9.60 -27.83
C PRO A 454 10.96 9.73 -26.58
N MET A 455 12.25 9.43 -26.70
CA MET A 455 13.19 9.58 -25.60
C MET A 455 13.52 11.06 -25.36
N ALA A 456 13.76 11.83 -26.42
CA ALA A 456 13.93 13.28 -26.34
C ALA A 456 12.67 13.93 -25.75
N HIS A 457 11.49 13.53 -26.24
CA HIS A 457 10.21 14.01 -25.70
C HIS A 457 10.12 13.79 -24.17
N MET A 458 10.39 12.59 -23.71
CA MET A 458 10.35 12.26 -22.30
C MET A 458 11.36 13.07 -21.50
N VAL A 459 12.59 13.22 -21.98
CA VAL A 459 13.64 13.99 -21.30
C VAL A 459 13.25 15.45 -21.18
N TYR A 460 12.81 16.10 -22.28
CA TYR A 460 12.46 17.50 -22.26
C TYR A 460 11.18 17.84 -21.49
N ASN A 461 10.26 16.89 -21.39
CA ASN A 461 9.02 17.08 -20.64
C ASN A 461 9.09 16.64 -19.18
N GLN A 462 10.05 15.77 -18.81
CA GLN A 462 10.02 15.15 -17.49
C GLN A 462 11.37 15.01 -16.79
N ALA A 463 12.48 15.06 -17.52
CA ALA A 463 13.79 14.73 -17.00
C ALA A 463 14.19 15.56 -15.78
N GLY A 464 14.22 14.92 -14.63
CA GLY A 464 14.65 15.51 -13.36
C GLY A 464 13.75 16.62 -12.82
N ASN A 465 12.67 16.94 -13.54
CA ASN A 465 11.92 18.17 -13.40
C ASN A 465 10.60 18.01 -12.65
N ASN A 466 10.14 16.78 -12.42
CA ASN A 466 8.83 16.49 -11.82
C ASN A 466 8.99 15.66 -10.55
N LYS A 467 9.38 16.29 -9.45
CA LYS A 467 9.45 15.59 -8.15
C LYS A 467 8.23 15.90 -7.30
N ASN A 468 7.29 14.96 -7.25
CA ASN A 468 6.20 15.02 -6.32
C ASN A 468 6.67 14.69 -4.90
N LYS A 469 6.38 15.60 -3.98
CA LYS A 469 6.60 15.39 -2.53
C LYS A 469 5.26 15.39 -1.85
N ASN A 470 5.00 14.32 -1.11
CA ASN A 470 3.75 14.18 -0.37
C ASN A 470 4.04 13.93 1.11
N PHE A 471 3.25 14.55 1.95
CA PHE A 471 3.23 14.35 3.39
C PHE A 471 1.87 13.83 3.79
N ASN A 472 1.85 12.83 4.67
CA ASN A 472 0.65 12.35 5.34
C ASN A 472 0.93 12.28 6.85
N LEU A 473 0.07 12.90 7.62
CA LEU A 473 0.06 12.80 9.08
C LEU A 473 -1.31 12.29 9.49
N ASN A 474 -1.35 11.17 10.20
CA ASN A 474 -2.55 10.64 10.83
C ASN A 474 -2.28 10.56 12.33
N THR A 475 -3.12 11.19 13.13
CA THR A 475 -3.02 11.17 14.58
C THR A 475 -4.38 10.84 15.17
N ALA A 476 -4.40 10.05 16.22
CA ALA A 476 -5.57 9.82 17.04
C ALA A 476 -5.16 9.75 18.52
N ALA A 477 -6.01 10.27 19.38
CA ALA A 477 -5.89 10.09 20.82
C ALA A 477 -7.25 9.69 21.37
N TYR A 478 -7.26 8.79 22.34
CA TYR A 478 -8.49 8.34 22.97
C TYR A 478 -8.37 8.27 24.48
N LEU A 479 -9.48 8.51 25.13
CA LEU A 479 -9.71 8.27 26.54
C LEU A 479 -10.76 7.18 26.68
N GLU A 480 -10.43 6.12 27.41
CA GLU A 480 -11.35 5.05 27.75
C GLU A 480 -11.63 5.09 29.24
N VAL A 481 -12.91 5.08 29.62
CA VAL A 481 -13.35 5.09 31.01
C VAL A 481 -14.27 3.90 31.25
N GLN A 482 -13.90 3.07 32.21
CA GLN A 482 -14.65 1.88 32.61
C GLN A 482 -15.14 2.02 34.05
N PRO A 483 -16.28 2.73 34.29
CA PRO A 483 -16.76 3.01 35.63
C PRO A 483 -17.31 1.76 36.34
N LEU A 484 -17.79 0.78 35.55
CA LEU A 484 -18.26 -0.51 36.00
C LEU A 484 -17.64 -1.60 35.14
N LYS A 485 -17.51 -2.80 35.67
CA LYS A 485 -17.00 -3.95 34.91
C LYS A 485 -17.80 -4.10 33.61
N ASN A 486 -17.09 -4.16 32.46
CA ASN A 486 -17.64 -4.34 31.13
C ASN A 486 -18.49 -3.15 30.57
N LEU A 487 -18.67 -2.06 31.33
CA LEU A 487 -19.26 -0.82 30.83
C LEU A 487 -18.14 0.15 30.45
N ILE A 488 -17.91 0.35 29.15
CA ILE A 488 -16.78 1.11 28.64
C ILE A 488 -17.28 2.29 27.82
N TYR A 489 -16.91 3.49 28.24
CA TYR A 489 -16.99 4.68 27.43
C TYR A 489 -15.63 4.93 26.76
N LYS A 490 -15.61 5.17 25.45
CA LYS A 490 -14.41 5.58 24.73
C LYS A 490 -14.70 6.82 23.89
N GLY A 491 -13.97 7.91 24.21
CA GLY A 491 -13.94 9.13 23.41
C GLY A 491 -12.64 9.21 22.62
N GLN A 492 -12.70 9.40 21.31
CA GLN A 492 -11.55 9.46 20.42
C GLN A 492 -11.61 10.70 19.55
N VAL A 493 -10.50 11.44 19.50
CA VAL A 493 -10.27 12.54 18.55
C VAL A 493 -9.23 12.08 17.54
N SER A 494 -9.49 12.30 16.26
CA SER A 494 -8.51 12.06 15.21
C SER A 494 -8.29 13.29 14.34
N TYR A 495 -7.07 13.43 13.84
CA TYR A 495 -6.69 14.46 12.89
C TYR A 495 -5.82 13.86 11.78
N LYS A 496 -6.16 14.19 10.54
CA LYS A 496 -5.39 13.82 9.36
C LYS A 496 -5.08 15.06 8.57
N GLN A 497 -3.85 15.11 8.08
CA GLN A 497 -3.41 16.14 7.16
C GLN A 497 -2.59 15.51 6.04
N TRP A 498 -2.84 15.93 4.83
CA TRP A 498 -2.01 15.57 3.69
C TRP A 498 -1.64 16.82 2.92
N SER A 499 -0.46 16.82 2.34
CA SER A 499 -0.03 17.84 1.41
C SER A 499 0.73 17.23 0.24
N SER A 500 0.63 17.87 -0.90
CA SER A 500 1.38 17.55 -2.09
C SER A 500 2.04 18.81 -2.62
N SER A 501 3.26 18.69 -3.05
CA SER A 501 3.95 19.77 -3.73
C SER A 501 4.84 19.23 -4.85
N TRP A 502 4.85 19.89 -5.98
CA TRP A 502 5.78 19.60 -7.04
C TRP A 502 6.22 20.88 -7.74
N ARG A 503 7.40 20.82 -8.30
CA ARG A 503 7.98 21.89 -9.13
C ARG A 503 8.59 21.25 -10.35
N SER A 504 8.33 21.82 -11.53
CA SER A 504 8.96 21.41 -12.77
C SER A 504 9.64 22.56 -13.47
N TYR A 505 10.60 22.22 -14.30
CA TYR A 505 11.19 23.06 -15.31
C TYR A 505 11.06 22.36 -16.66
N LEU A 506 10.55 23.06 -17.63
CA LEU A 506 10.31 22.56 -18.97
C LEU A 506 11.10 23.44 -19.93
N PRO A 507 12.23 22.97 -20.51
CA PRO A 507 13.08 23.74 -21.39
C PRO A 507 12.45 23.95 -22.77
N VAL A 508 13.04 24.85 -23.56
CA VAL A 508 12.75 25.01 -24.99
C VAL A 508 13.24 23.77 -25.74
N TYR A 509 12.45 23.28 -26.68
CA TYR A 509 12.82 22.16 -27.54
C TYR A 509 11.95 22.14 -28.81
N GLN A 510 12.47 21.49 -29.85
CA GLN A 510 11.71 21.18 -31.05
C GLN A 510 12.08 19.76 -31.54
N ILE A 511 11.20 18.83 -31.38
CA ILE A 511 11.40 17.43 -31.80
C ILE A 511 10.82 17.22 -33.21
N ASN A 512 9.67 17.84 -33.51
CA ASN A 512 9.08 17.85 -34.85
C ASN A 512 8.36 19.19 -35.13
N ASN A 513 7.71 19.27 -36.29
CA ASN A 513 6.95 20.47 -36.70
C ASN A 513 5.43 20.34 -36.50
N GLN A 514 4.96 19.26 -35.84
CA GLN A 514 3.53 18.92 -35.69
C GLN A 514 3.01 19.11 -34.26
N GLY A 515 3.70 19.92 -33.45
CA GLY A 515 3.27 20.27 -32.11
C GLY A 515 4.10 19.64 -30.98
N ASP A 516 5.10 18.79 -31.29
CA ASP A 516 6.06 18.31 -30.29
C ASP A 516 7.23 19.29 -30.19
N SER A 517 6.90 20.47 -29.69
CA SER A 517 7.84 21.59 -29.54
C SER A 517 7.41 22.51 -28.40
N ARG A 518 8.36 23.25 -27.87
CA ARG A 518 8.14 24.33 -26.91
C ARG A 518 9.07 25.51 -27.26
N ASP A 519 8.49 26.64 -27.60
CA ASP A 519 9.20 27.84 -28.01
C ASP A 519 9.65 28.71 -26.84
N LYS A 520 9.08 28.50 -25.64
CA LYS A 520 9.40 29.20 -24.40
C LYS A 520 9.53 28.20 -23.27
N ASP A 521 10.59 28.36 -22.52
CA ASP A 521 10.73 27.56 -21.30
C ASP A 521 9.69 27.94 -20.25
N GLN A 522 9.46 27.03 -19.35
CA GLN A 522 8.37 27.09 -18.39
C GLN A 522 8.82 26.58 -17.00
N THR A 523 8.42 27.27 -15.96
CA THR A 523 8.50 26.75 -14.60
C THR A 523 7.11 26.66 -13.99
N ILE A 524 6.81 25.54 -13.36
CA ILE A 524 5.51 25.27 -12.73
C ILE A 524 5.74 24.90 -11.26
N ASN A 525 5.00 25.57 -10.38
CA ASN A 525 4.93 25.20 -8.97
C ASN A 525 3.50 24.89 -8.59
N ASN A 526 3.31 23.78 -7.90
CA ASN A 526 2.02 23.37 -7.36
C ASN A 526 2.16 23.03 -5.88
N VAL A 527 1.24 23.52 -5.06
CA VAL A 527 1.13 23.18 -3.64
C VAL A 527 -0.33 22.92 -3.34
N SER A 528 -0.62 21.80 -2.74
CA SER A 528 -1.96 21.45 -2.30
C SER A 528 -1.96 20.88 -0.88
N LEU A 529 -3.05 21.12 -0.19
CA LEU A 529 -3.29 20.75 1.21
C LEU A 529 -4.68 20.17 1.35
N GLY A 530 -4.83 19.23 2.28
CA GLY A 530 -6.14 18.76 2.72
C GLY A 530 -6.07 18.28 4.17
N TRP A 531 -7.20 18.28 4.85
CA TRP A 531 -7.29 17.80 6.21
C TRP A 531 -8.67 17.24 6.54
N ASN A 532 -8.70 16.42 7.57
CA ASN A 532 -9.92 15.88 8.18
C ASN A 532 -9.69 15.75 9.69
N TRP A 533 -10.67 16.09 10.50
CA TRP A 533 -10.70 15.71 11.89
C TRP A 533 -12.03 15.04 12.24
N SER A 534 -12.02 14.14 13.22
CA SER A 534 -13.23 13.52 13.74
C SER A 534 -13.21 13.38 15.25
N LEU A 535 -14.41 13.41 15.82
CA LEU A 535 -14.69 13.08 17.21
C LEU A 535 -15.67 11.91 17.23
N THR A 536 -15.24 10.80 17.82
CA THR A 536 -16.04 9.58 17.95
C THR A 536 -16.24 9.28 19.42
N ASN A 537 -17.48 9.06 19.84
CA ASN A 537 -17.82 8.63 21.19
C ASN A 537 -18.57 7.30 21.11
N THR A 538 -18.19 6.35 21.92
CA THR A 538 -18.86 5.05 22.02
C THR A 538 -19.08 4.69 23.47
N LEU A 539 -20.22 4.07 23.75
CA LEU A 539 -20.55 3.44 25.01
C LEU A 539 -20.86 1.98 24.72
N SER A 540 -20.10 1.06 25.28
CA SER A 540 -20.31 -0.38 25.13
C SER A 540 -20.54 -1.04 26.47
N TYR A 541 -21.44 -2.03 26.50
CA TYR A 541 -21.73 -2.81 27.68
C TYR A 541 -21.85 -4.30 27.32
N ARG A 542 -21.04 -5.12 27.95
CA ARG A 542 -21.08 -6.58 27.83
C ARG A 542 -21.64 -7.18 29.12
N PHE A 543 -22.65 -7.99 28.98
CA PHE A 543 -23.26 -8.68 30.13
C PHE A 543 -23.83 -10.04 29.75
N ASP A 544 -23.86 -10.92 30.74
CA ASP A 544 -24.41 -12.26 30.64
C ASP A 544 -25.65 -12.32 31.52
N ILE A 545 -26.75 -12.89 31.00
CA ILE A 545 -27.94 -13.15 31.83
C ILE A 545 -27.78 -14.50 32.53
N THR A 546 -27.11 -15.44 31.88
CA THR A 546 -26.66 -16.74 32.43
C THR A 546 -25.36 -17.07 31.72
N ASP A 547 -24.69 -18.14 32.12
CA ASP A 547 -23.52 -18.68 31.43
C ASP A 547 -23.81 -19.09 29.95
N LEU A 548 -25.02 -18.93 29.50
CA LEU A 548 -25.48 -19.36 28.17
C LEU A 548 -25.90 -18.21 27.25
N HIS A 549 -26.28 -17.05 27.83
CA HIS A 549 -26.82 -15.91 27.11
C HIS A 549 -25.88 -14.71 27.26
N HIS A 550 -25.17 -14.39 26.19
CA HIS A 550 -24.19 -13.30 26.16
C HIS A 550 -24.69 -12.15 25.29
N PHE A 551 -24.55 -10.95 25.80
CA PHE A 551 -24.94 -9.72 25.12
C PHE A 551 -23.77 -8.74 25.03
N ASP A 552 -23.60 -8.13 23.84
CA ASP A 552 -22.68 -6.99 23.61
C ASP A 552 -23.49 -5.87 22.94
N VAL A 553 -23.71 -4.80 23.66
CA VAL A 553 -24.46 -3.63 23.20
C VAL A 553 -23.50 -2.46 23.05
N LEU A 554 -23.61 -1.75 21.92
CA LEU A 554 -22.82 -0.55 21.64
C LEU A 554 -23.73 0.53 21.12
N ALA A 555 -23.56 1.75 21.63
CA ALA A 555 -24.13 2.98 21.10
C ALA A 555 -23.01 3.98 20.83
N GLY A 556 -23.12 4.76 19.76
CA GLY A 556 -22.08 5.72 19.44
C GLY A 556 -22.53 6.90 18.62
N THR A 557 -21.69 7.92 18.65
CA THR A 557 -21.82 9.14 17.83
C THR A 557 -20.48 9.43 17.17
N GLU A 558 -20.52 9.94 15.96
CA GLU A 558 -19.32 10.40 15.26
C GLU A 558 -19.64 11.73 14.56
N TYR A 559 -18.76 12.71 14.77
CA TYR A 559 -18.77 13.94 14.01
C TYR A 559 -17.44 14.08 13.28
N SER A 560 -17.49 14.42 12.00
CA SER A 560 -16.29 14.73 11.23
C SER A 560 -16.44 15.99 10.42
N LYS A 561 -15.33 16.69 10.24
CA LYS A 561 -15.23 17.84 9.35
C LYS A 561 -13.96 17.72 8.52
N SER A 562 -14.10 17.95 7.24
CA SER A 562 -12.99 17.86 6.29
C SER A 562 -12.92 19.08 5.39
N ARG A 563 -11.72 19.39 4.97
CA ARG A 563 -11.46 20.21 3.81
C ARG A 563 -10.70 19.35 2.83
N PRO A 564 -11.32 18.89 1.74
CA PRO A 564 -10.64 18.18 0.68
C PRO A 564 -9.49 19.00 0.10
N THR A 565 -8.71 18.39 -0.77
CA THR A 565 -7.54 19.05 -1.35
C THR A 565 -7.88 20.43 -1.93
N TYR A 566 -7.19 21.43 -1.46
CA TYR A 566 -7.20 22.81 -1.98
C TYR A 566 -5.75 23.25 -2.21
N GLY A 567 -5.53 24.15 -3.13
CA GLY A 567 -4.16 24.54 -3.42
C GLY A 567 -4.04 25.66 -4.44
N GLU A 568 -2.79 25.95 -4.76
CA GLU A 568 -2.40 26.95 -5.72
C GLU A 568 -1.41 26.35 -6.70
N SER A 569 -1.57 26.69 -7.98
CA SER A 569 -0.64 26.37 -9.04
C SER A 569 -0.23 27.65 -9.73
N VAL A 570 1.07 27.85 -9.89
CA VAL A 570 1.62 28.97 -10.64
C VAL A 570 2.49 28.42 -11.75
N GLU A 571 2.18 28.83 -12.96
CA GLU A 571 2.94 28.57 -14.16
C GLU A 571 3.49 29.87 -14.70
N ALA A 572 4.78 29.96 -14.95
CA ALA A 572 5.43 31.11 -15.55
C ALA A 572 6.26 30.67 -16.74
N THR A 573 6.10 31.38 -17.87
CA THR A 573 6.85 31.18 -19.11
C THR A 573 7.86 32.30 -19.32
N GLY A 574 8.91 32.07 -20.13
CA GLY A 574 9.96 33.04 -20.41
C GLY A 574 10.94 33.17 -19.26
N TYR A 575 11.44 32.03 -18.80
CA TYR A 575 12.50 31.95 -17.82
C TYR A 575 13.81 32.54 -18.38
N ASN A 576 14.64 33.12 -17.51
CA ASN A 576 15.93 33.65 -17.96
C ASN A 576 16.86 32.49 -18.35
N SER A 577 17.17 32.38 -19.63
CA SER A 577 17.98 31.33 -20.23
C SER A 577 19.39 31.19 -19.64
N ALA A 578 19.89 32.21 -18.90
CA ALA A 578 21.17 32.14 -18.20
C ALA A 578 21.22 31.05 -17.12
N PHE A 579 20.06 30.54 -16.69
CA PHE A 579 19.93 29.54 -15.63
C PHE A 579 19.17 28.27 -16.09
N GLY A 580 19.25 27.87 -17.33
CA GLY A 580 18.46 26.86 -18.00
C GLY A 580 18.45 25.45 -17.39
N ASP A 581 18.34 25.36 -16.08
CA ASP A 581 18.26 24.07 -15.34
C ASP A 581 17.21 24.08 -14.23
N PHE A 582 16.81 22.88 -13.79
CA PHE A 582 15.84 22.70 -12.73
C PHE A 582 16.27 23.31 -11.39
N THR A 583 17.56 23.37 -11.09
CA THR A 583 18.06 23.84 -9.79
C THR A 583 17.73 25.32 -9.58
N HIS A 584 17.80 26.10 -10.63
CA HIS A 584 17.56 27.54 -10.63
C HIS A 584 16.14 27.94 -11.09
N ALA A 585 15.31 26.99 -11.54
CA ALA A 585 13.98 27.25 -12.06
C ALA A 585 12.98 27.58 -10.93
N TYR A 586 13.10 28.77 -10.37
CA TYR A 586 12.17 29.34 -9.41
C TYR A 586 11.43 30.51 -10.03
N LEU A 587 10.21 30.77 -9.59
CA LEU A 587 9.35 31.83 -10.14
C LEU A 587 9.99 33.22 -10.11
N HIS A 588 10.84 33.54 -9.14
CA HIS A 588 11.49 34.84 -9.05
C HIS A 588 12.61 35.00 -10.07
N ASN A 589 13.08 33.91 -10.68
CA ASN A 589 14.11 33.94 -11.74
C ASN A 589 13.50 34.09 -13.13
N THR A 590 12.18 34.14 -13.25
CA THR A 590 11.52 34.44 -14.54
C THR A 590 11.67 35.88 -14.91
N GLU A 591 11.73 36.18 -16.21
CA GLU A 591 11.79 37.56 -16.70
C GLU A 591 10.56 38.34 -16.23
N ARG A 592 10.72 39.66 -15.95
CA ARG A 592 9.60 40.51 -15.50
C ARG A 592 8.44 40.59 -16.50
N LYS A 593 8.67 40.24 -17.77
CA LYS A 593 7.67 40.14 -18.83
C LYS A 593 7.09 38.77 -19.01
N ALA A 594 7.49 37.78 -18.18
CA ALA A 594 6.93 36.45 -18.24
C ALA A 594 5.43 36.48 -17.98
N THR A 595 4.69 35.78 -18.79
CA THR A 595 3.26 35.56 -18.55
C THR A 595 3.14 34.53 -17.45
N ALA A 596 2.60 34.92 -16.30
CA ALA A 596 2.30 34.00 -15.22
C ALA A 596 0.81 33.69 -15.20
N THR A 597 0.46 32.42 -15.23
CA THR A 597 -0.90 31.94 -14.98
C THR A 597 -0.96 31.42 -13.56
N VAL A 598 -1.88 32.01 -12.78
CA VAL A 598 -2.11 31.61 -11.40
C VAL A 598 -3.49 30.96 -11.32
N ASN A 599 -3.51 29.71 -10.87
CA ASN A 599 -4.74 28.96 -10.62
C ASN A 599 -4.83 28.65 -9.13
N GLY A 600 -5.94 29.00 -8.51
CA GLY A 600 -6.29 28.61 -7.15
C GLY A 600 -7.57 27.78 -7.19
N TYR A 601 -7.56 26.66 -6.53
CA TYR A 601 -8.75 25.83 -6.41
C TYR A 601 -9.16 25.68 -4.94
N PRO A 602 -10.13 26.49 -4.51
CA PRO A 602 -10.70 26.32 -3.20
C PRO A 602 -11.49 24.99 -3.16
N SER A 603 -11.54 24.37 -2.01
CA SER A 603 -12.47 23.27 -1.80
C SER A 603 -13.48 23.63 -0.71
N ASP A 604 -14.71 23.19 -0.90
CA ASP A 604 -15.75 23.35 0.10
C ASP A 604 -15.50 22.43 1.30
N TYR A 605 -15.86 22.88 2.47
CA TYR A 605 -15.85 22.05 3.66
C TYR A 605 -16.93 20.97 3.59
N GLY A 606 -16.54 19.75 3.95
CA GLY A 606 -17.47 18.66 4.20
C GLY A 606 -17.67 18.44 5.69
N SER A 607 -18.87 18.14 6.11
CA SER A 607 -19.15 17.70 7.48
C SER A 607 -20.11 16.52 7.48
N LYS A 608 -19.95 15.63 8.47
CA LYS A 608 -20.78 14.46 8.64
C LYS A 608 -21.06 14.24 10.12
N MET A 609 -22.31 13.97 10.46
CA MET A 609 -22.76 13.59 11.78
C MET A 609 -23.42 12.24 11.73
N SER A 610 -23.05 11.34 12.64
CA SER A 610 -23.55 9.97 12.64
C SER A 610 -23.98 9.54 14.04
N TYR A 611 -25.05 8.75 14.09
CA TYR A 611 -25.52 8.04 15.26
C TYR A 611 -25.60 6.56 14.93
N PHE A 612 -25.13 5.69 15.78
CA PHE A 612 -25.16 4.25 15.51
C PHE A 612 -25.33 3.42 16.77
N GLY A 613 -25.94 2.25 16.59
CA GLY A 613 -26.11 1.25 17.62
C GLY A 613 -25.89 -0.13 17.07
N ARG A 614 -25.37 -1.03 17.91
CA ARG A 614 -25.16 -2.45 17.61
C ARG A 614 -25.58 -3.30 18.81
N LEU A 615 -26.29 -4.35 18.54
CA LEU A 615 -26.59 -5.42 19.49
C LEU A 615 -26.02 -6.71 18.91
N ASN A 616 -25.14 -7.36 19.64
CA ASN A 616 -24.73 -8.74 19.39
C ASN A 616 -25.27 -9.61 20.52
N TYR A 617 -25.80 -10.76 20.17
CA TYR A 617 -26.29 -11.76 21.07
C TYR A 617 -25.79 -13.13 20.64
N ASP A 618 -25.33 -13.93 21.56
CA ASP A 618 -25.09 -15.33 21.33
C ASP A 618 -25.69 -16.21 22.43
N PHE A 619 -26.12 -17.40 22.03
CA PHE A 619 -26.60 -18.47 22.91
C PHE A 619 -25.69 -19.69 22.79
N LYS A 620 -24.99 -20.03 23.86
CA LYS A 620 -24.06 -21.16 23.96
C LYS A 620 -22.97 -21.13 22.89
N GLU A 621 -22.56 -19.96 22.42
CA GLU A 621 -21.66 -19.82 21.27
C GLU A 621 -22.09 -20.66 20.04
N THR A 622 -23.37 -21.06 19.98
CA THR A 622 -23.95 -21.89 18.93
C THR A 622 -24.89 -21.12 18.03
N TYR A 623 -25.74 -20.27 18.59
CA TYR A 623 -26.68 -19.43 17.85
C TYR A 623 -26.31 -17.98 18.09
N MET A 624 -26.10 -17.22 17.01
CA MET A 624 -25.68 -15.83 17.07
C MET A 624 -26.66 -14.95 16.31
N PHE A 625 -26.87 -13.75 16.83
CA PHE A 625 -27.66 -12.72 16.19
C PHE A 625 -26.93 -11.36 16.34
N SER A 626 -26.90 -10.58 15.27
CA SER A 626 -26.40 -9.20 15.30
C SER A 626 -27.37 -8.27 14.61
N ALA A 627 -27.67 -7.13 15.24
CA ALA A 627 -28.46 -6.05 14.68
C ALA A 627 -27.66 -4.75 14.77
N ILE A 628 -27.63 -4.00 13.67
CA ILE A 628 -26.96 -2.71 13.57
C ILE A 628 -27.96 -1.71 12.98
N ILE A 629 -27.99 -0.50 13.54
CA ILE A 629 -28.63 0.65 12.94
C ILE A 629 -27.65 1.82 12.93
N ARG A 630 -27.58 2.52 11.81
CA ARG A 630 -26.79 3.74 11.68
C ARG A 630 -27.60 4.81 10.93
N ALA A 631 -27.50 6.04 11.40
CA ALA A 631 -28.02 7.23 10.75
C ALA A 631 -26.85 8.18 10.47
N ASP A 632 -26.67 8.56 9.21
CA ASP A 632 -25.63 9.49 8.77
C ASP A 632 -26.27 10.75 8.15
N GLY A 633 -25.88 11.90 8.65
CA GLY A 633 -26.18 13.22 8.06
C GLY A 633 -24.94 13.80 7.40
N SER A 634 -24.97 14.01 6.07
CA SER A 634 -23.84 14.50 5.28
C SER A 634 -24.15 15.84 4.61
N SER A 635 -23.24 16.80 4.73
CA SER A 635 -23.34 18.10 4.06
C SER A 635 -23.16 18.04 2.54
N LYS A 636 -22.77 16.87 2.01
CA LYS A 636 -22.61 16.63 0.57
C LYS A 636 -23.93 16.56 -0.18
N PHE A 637 -25.05 16.43 0.54
CA PHE A 637 -26.40 16.36 -0.02
C PHE A 637 -27.19 17.64 0.25
N ALA A 638 -28.16 17.91 -0.61
CA ALA A 638 -29.05 19.07 -0.50
C ALA A 638 -29.83 19.06 0.82
N LYS A 639 -30.17 20.24 1.30
CA LYS A 639 -31.02 20.40 2.48
C LYS A 639 -32.33 19.61 2.29
N GLY A 640 -32.71 18.84 3.30
CA GLY A 640 -33.84 17.91 3.27
C GLY A 640 -33.49 16.47 2.90
N ASN A 641 -32.38 16.23 2.21
CA ASN A 641 -31.91 14.91 1.78
C ASN A 641 -30.58 14.51 2.43
N GLN A 642 -30.18 15.18 3.52
CA GLN A 642 -28.86 15.00 4.14
C GLN A 642 -28.73 13.71 4.96
N TRP A 643 -29.85 13.15 5.42
CA TRP A 643 -29.88 12.00 6.32
C TRP A 643 -30.18 10.70 5.58
N GLY A 644 -29.36 9.66 5.82
CA GLY A 644 -29.58 8.30 5.41
C GLY A 644 -29.59 7.35 6.60
N TYR A 645 -30.40 6.29 6.51
CA TYR A 645 -30.56 5.27 7.56
C TYR A 645 -30.14 3.91 7.04
N PHE A 646 -29.32 3.21 7.78
CA PHE A 646 -28.64 1.98 7.35
C PHE A 646 -28.86 0.86 8.37
N PRO A 647 -30.02 0.19 8.34
CA PRO A 647 -30.28 -1.00 9.16
C PRO A 647 -29.59 -2.24 8.62
N SER A 648 -29.21 -3.15 9.51
CA SER A 648 -28.59 -4.42 9.17
C SER A 648 -28.88 -5.48 10.21
N PHE A 649 -29.10 -6.72 9.76
CA PHE A 649 -29.34 -7.89 10.58
C PHE A 649 -28.50 -9.06 10.06
N SER A 650 -27.98 -9.86 10.97
CA SER A 650 -27.30 -11.10 10.61
C SER A 650 -27.48 -12.16 11.70
N ALA A 651 -27.49 -13.41 11.29
CA ALA A 651 -27.60 -14.56 12.17
C ALA A 651 -26.55 -15.61 11.78
N GLY A 652 -26.12 -16.39 12.75
CA GLY A 652 -25.18 -17.48 12.59
C GLY A 652 -25.58 -18.69 13.42
N TRP A 653 -25.27 -19.88 12.90
CA TRP A 653 -25.47 -21.15 13.58
C TRP A 653 -24.23 -22.01 13.45
N VAL A 654 -23.57 -22.31 14.57
CA VAL A 654 -22.43 -23.24 14.62
C VAL A 654 -22.98 -24.63 14.74
N ILE A 655 -23.20 -25.29 13.62
CA ILE A 655 -23.81 -26.62 13.52
C ILE A 655 -22.92 -27.67 14.22
N SER A 656 -21.60 -27.51 14.13
CA SER A 656 -20.64 -28.43 14.78
C SER A 656 -20.77 -28.48 16.32
N ASN A 657 -21.37 -27.45 16.96
CA ASN A 657 -21.60 -27.44 18.40
C ASN A 657 -22.85 -28.28 18.82
N GLU A 658 -23.65 -28.74 17.86
CA GLU A 658 -24.86 -29.48 18.13
C GLU A 658 -24.60 -30.94 18.58
N ALA A 659 -25.44 -31.43 19.43
CA ALA A 659 -25.30 -32.79 19.97
C ALA A 659 -25.31 -33.89 18.89
N PHE A 660 -26.05 -33.68 17.79
CA PHE A 660 -26.12 -34.63 16.67
C PHE A 660 -24.85 -34.65 15.82
N MET A 661 -23.99 -33.64 15.94
CA MET A 661 -22.70 -33.52 15.20
C MET A 661 -21.52 -34.12 15.96
N LYS A 662 -21.67 -34.56 17.20
CA LYS A 662 -20.56 -35.09 18.00
C LYS A 662 -19.80 -36.24 17.33
N ASN A 663 -20.50 -37.09 16.59
CA ASN A 663 -19.90 -38.24 15.90
C ASN A 663 -19.12 -37.85 14.63
N THR A 664 -19.23 -36.59 14.16
CA THR A 664 -18.51 -36.08 12.99
C THR A 664 -17.24 -35.30 13.35
N ALA A 665 -16.99 -35.08 14.64
CA ALA A 665 -15.88 -34.27 15.13
C ALA A 665 -14.49 -34.77 14.65
N SER A 666 -14.37 -36.08 14.33
CA SER A 666 -13.12 -36.67 13.83
C SER A 666 -12.70 -36.20 12.44
N TRP A 667 -13.64 -35.73 11.60
CA TRP A 667 -13.36 -35.29 10.24
C TRP A 667 -13.91 -33.89 9.94
N LEU A 668 -14.81 -33.35 10.76
CA LEU A 668 -15.42 -32.03 10.62
C LEU A 668 -15.28 -31.25 11.93
N GLY A 669 -14.17 -30.54 12.09
CA GLY A 669 -13.87 -29.80 13.31
C GLY A 669 -14.77 -28.56 13.51
N PHE A 670 -15.14 -27.84 12.43
CA PHE A 670 -15.98 -26.67 12.55
C PHE A 670 -16.88 -26.49 11.33
N LEU A 671 -18.19 -26.36 11.56
CA LEU A 671 -19.20 -26.04 10.54
C LEU A 671 -20.11 -24.94 11.06
N LYS A 672 -20.15 -23.81 10.34
CA LYS A 672 -20.98 -22.66 10.64
C LYS A 672 -21.74 -22.19 9.40
N VAL A 673 -23.04 -22.00 9.54
CA VAL A 673 -23.89 -21.33 8.55
C VAL A 673 -24.23 -19.94 9.05
N ARG A 674 -24.25 -18.97 8.15
CA ARG A 674 -24.60 -17.59 8.46
C ARG A 674 -25.42 -16.97 7.34
N ALA A 675 -26.32 -16.06 7.71
CA ALA A 675 -27.11 -15.25 6.79
C ALA A 675 -27.12 -13.81 7.29
N GLY A 676 -27.12 -12.87 6.36
CA GLY A 676 -27.14 -11.45 6.69
C GLY A 676 -27.85 -10.64 5.61
N TRP A 677 -28.49 -9.58 6.06
CA TRP A 677 -29.09 -8.57 5.23
C TRP A 677 -28.75 -7.19 5.79
N GLY A 678 -28.52 -6.21 4.91
CA GLY A 678 -28.23 -4.86 5.34
C GLY A 678 -28.28 -3.85 4.20
N GLN A 679 -28.44 -2.59 4.58
CA GLN A 679 -28.39 -1.45 3.68
C GLN A 679 -27.16 -0.60 3.99
N ASN A 680 -26.42 -0.21 2.96
CA ASN A 680 -25.30 0.71 3.05
C ASN A 680 -25.53 1.86 2.07
N GLY A 681 -24.97 3.02 2.40
CA GLY A 681 -25.00 4.20 1.53
C GLY A 681 -23.64 4.47 0.90
N ASN A 682 -23.64 5.37 -0.10
CA ASN A 682 -22.43 5.87 -0.72
C ASN A 682 -22.47 7.42 -0.71
N ASP A 683 -21.66 8.04 0.15
CA ASP A 683 -21.45 9.49 0.19
C ASP A 683 -20.08 9.90 -0.41
N ASN A 684 -19.44 9.00 -1.17
CA ASN A 684 -18.17 9.28 -1.85
C ASN A 684 -18.38 10.09 -3.14
N ILE A 685 -18.97 11.26 -2.97
CA ILE A 685 -19.23 12.26 -4.00
C ILE A 685 -18.52 13.58 -3.63
N PRO A 686 -18.24 14.46 -4.61
CA PRO A 686 -17.70 15.79 -4.33
C PRO A 686 -18.61 16.59 -3.38
N ASN A 687 -18.00 17.46 -2.58
CA ASN A 687 -18.75 18.42 -1.78
C ASN A 687 -19.52 19.37 -2.74
N SER A 688 -20.71 19.78 -2.32
CA SER A 688 -21.53 20.74 -3.10
C SER A 688 -21.99 20.26 -4.48
N ASN A 689 -21.91 18.98 -4.80
CA ASN A 689 -22.35 18.41 -6.09
C ASN A 689 -23.86 18.60 -6.36
N TRP A 690 -24.63 18.97 -5.34
CA TRP A 690 -26.05 19.29 -5.43
C TRP A 690 -26.33 20.73 -5.84
N ARG A 691 -25.32 21.61 -5.86
CA ARG A 691 -25.46 23.00 -6.28
C ARG A 691 -25.45 23.08 -7.80
N ALA A 692 -26.35 23.84 -8.37
CA ALA A 692 -26.26 24.22 -9.77
C ALA A 692 -25.00 25.09 -9.97
N SER A 693 -24.18 24.73 -10.93
CA SER A 693 -23.01 25.51 -11.33
C SER A 693 -23.11 25.84 -12.82
N TYR A 694 -22.59 26.98 -13.18
CA TYR A 694 -22.42 27.37 -14.58
C TYR A 694 -20.93 27.18 -14.93
N GLU A 695 -20.69 26.52 -16.05
CA GLU A 695 -19.36 26.40 -16.62
C GLU A 695 -19.20 27.53 -17.65
N PHE A 696 -18.19 28.34 -17.47
CA PHE A 696 -17.81 29.37 -18.43
C PHE A 696 -16.65 28.82 -19.25
N GLY A 697 -16.89 28.54 -20.51
CA GLY A 697 -15.86 28.01 -21.42
C GLY A 697 -16.28 28.16 -22.88
N ASP A 698 -15.33 28.12 -23.78
CA ASP A 698 -15.53 28.37 -25.22
C ASP A 698 -16.48 27.35 -25.90
N TYR A 699 -16.82 26.25 -25.27
CA TYR A 699 -17.66 25.16 -25.80
C TYR A 699 -19.07 25.09 -25.22
N GLY A 700 -19.42 25.95 -24.27
CA GLY A 700 -20.71 25.91 -23.56
C GLY A 700 -21.49 27.21 -23.55
N LEU A 701 -21.15 28.17 -24.42
CA LEU A 701 -21.81 29.46 -24.45
C LEU A 701 -23.23 29.35 -25.02
N TYR A 702 -24.22 29.46 -24.16
CA TYR A 702 -25.60 29.76 -24.57
C TYR A 702 -25.72 31.28 -24.73
N THR A 703 -25.83 31.73 -25.98
CA THR A 703 -26.07 33.16 -26.25
C THR A 703 -27.52 33.53 -26.02
N PHE A 704 -27.76 34.41 -25.04
CA PHE A 704 -29.02 35.09 -24.91
C PHE A 704 -29.00 36.33 -25.81
N GLY A 705 -29.74 36.27 -26.92
CA GLY A 705 -29.80 37.39 -27.87
C GLY A 705 -28.85 37.29 -29.06
N SER A 706 -28.81 38.37 -29.85
CA SER A 706 -28.03 38.45 -31.09
C SER A 706 -26.54 38.82 -30.90
N ASP A 707 -26.10 39.16 -29.71
CA ASP A 707 -24.78 39.67 -29.42
C ASP A 707 -23.92 38.58 -28.78
N LYS A 708 -22.86 38.16 -29.50
CA LYS A 708 -21.75 37.37 -28.98
C LYS A 708 -20.82 38.28 -28.18
N ASN A 709 -21.03 38.39 -26.86
CA ASN A 709 -20.07 38.95 -25.92
C ASN A 709 -19.83 38.00 -24.78
#